data_26938839fadafd7822e8ad619ba7053b
#
_entry.id   26938839fadafd7822e8ad619ba7053b
#
_cell.length_a   1.000
_cell.length_b   1.000
_cell.length_c   1.000
_cell.angle_alpha   90.00
_cell.angle_beta   90.00
_cell.angle_gamma   90.00
#
_symmetry.space_group_name_H-M   'P 1'
#
loop_
_entity.id
_entity.type
_entity.pdbx_description
1 polymer ?
#
loop_
_entity_poly.entity_id
_entity_poly.type
_entity_poly.pdbx_seq_one_letter_code
_entity_poly.pdbx_strand_id
1 'polypeptide(L)'
;MKHFKKRITAAVLLVAVMISSLPMLSGCLKKEVAAQGISNIRAAVFGDDADIDTAYEELYNGIIANIEVSKINSCDNIDEFDIVYFESKTDKFNSAKVDEYVNNGGTVVLGNVFVKEFSNDFLGAAEVVDIEGMPVDLSYPYADDEVSDISELLYDYTEVLKGYVDFGDYAGYNYGSGIIPSTAKTIVEYNGVGIYTVNRYGKGKVFITNPLLPSSNAVTKLSEGETGEPLAFSTAAAETLLRSYYAEYVSKEKYGFAVERTFGSYATKPAAWELHYEDITGIKNKSLIEFADYCVSKSQMPSFTLVRNAYTWFKRAESVTYLEYDGGFKGASYEGAYCSGNHIVSSGKWLELDSYDNTDSYFNDNPEYIKRAYPFPIDWNEDGKLDLICGSADGCIYYFEGRNMDENYEMGVGEYLTDTDGKPLSVGAYSSPTVFDIDGDGMGEIISGAEDGIIRAFHSQKDEKNPNSKAFSYMGEVINTGLGDCMVSSGFLNDDNIMDIAGGSRTGEMRVYFGYTEDGKRTLFGDYVAVETDGGWVSPCIYNHTLFSGTKDGYIITYDFDGTAYRKSGYLECDANSRRGDKRITIGMNSVPRFYDIDGDGDDDLICGSLEYGMAYPIDSKYFPYMEELKSQLEYCEKNSIYVGVHGLTHKYASPEAEKKELEYHKSLFGKLGLAWDGVGANQHTWFASKYGYDGSGIEGYNPDYDGTFRAQSESGLLWNSGSTLPESDAVPQDCAENAIPMPMYLSDIDFLLLQPSNTPHGNGAYSFTSVKYEMPLLFYNHCDYMYEQKNEQRNLADKVGDITGKYKYSFVREDQLAKAVSAAYNADIKVDSADGKIMISSTVRDKNRRLYDELYSDSVGVKLVFADSQAAKEYKTDADVYKIEGNAIYIGLNKTVTLEKGEQNGLNIKEINIPADVRLKRKSATVKFKDDGMMSVRVSGDAKTKSKGWKVTKDGKDTVFVKFGKADTLKIS
;
A
#
# COMPACT_ATOMS: atom_id res chain seq x y z
N MET A 1 21.35 -21.47 -9.24
CA MET A 1 20.92 -22.16 -10.49
C MET A 1 21.37 -23.60 -10.69
N LYS A 2 22.51 -24.10 -10.17
CA LYS A 2 22.91 -25.53 -10.31
C LYS A 2 22.37 -26.48 -9.23
N HIS A 3 21.89 -25.98 -8.09
CA HIS A 3 21.31 -26.81 -7.00
C HIS A 3 19.78 -26.92 -7.05
N PHE A 4 19.10 -26.04 -7.74
CA PHE A 4 17.64 -26.06 -7.88
C PHE A 4 17.16 -27.14 -8.87
N LYS A 5 17.88 -27.33 -9.97
CA LYS A 5 17.55 -28.39 -10.95
C LYS A 5 17.67 -29.84 -10.43
N LYS A 6 18.39 -30.09 -9.33
CA LYS A 6 18.52 -31.45 -8.76
C LYS A 6 17.38 -31.88 -7.84
N ARG A 7 16.53 -30.97 -7.36
CA ARG A 7 15.38 -31.33 -6.50
C ARG A 7 14.10 -31.57 -7.29
N ILE A 8 13.93 -30.92 -8.42
CA ILE A 8 12.77 -31.15 -9.31
C ILE A 8 12.86 -32.51 -9.99
N THR A 9 14.04 -32.95 -10.38
CA THR A 9 14.22 -34.28 -11.01
C THR A 9 13.92 -35.45 -10.06
N ALA A 10 14.03 -35.25 -8.75
CA ALA A 10 13.71 -36.29 -7.75
C ALA A 10 12.20 -36.42 -7.45
N ALA A 11 11.45 -35.34 -7.55
CA ALA A 11 10.00 -35.35 -7.33
C ALA A 11 9.24 -35.95 -8.54
N VAL A 12 9.67 -35.63 -9.74
CA VAL A 12 9.06 -36.19 -10.98
C VAL A 12 9.32 -37.69 -11.11
N LEU A 13 10.45 -38.21 -10.60
CA LEU A 13 10.73 -39.67 -10.65
C LEU A 13 9.90 -40.45 -9.62
N LEU A 14 9.44 -39.83 -8.52
CA LEU A 14 8.62 -40.55 -7.51
C LEU A 14 7.15 -40.68 -7.93
N VAL A 15 6.63 -39.75 -8.72
CA VAL A 15 5.27 -39.81 -9.27
C VAL A 15 5.20 -40.78 -10.43
N ALA A 16 6.24 -40.93 -11.26
CA ALA A 16 6.28 -41.84 -12.38
C ALA A 16 6.37 -43.32 -11.96
N VAL A 17 6.83 -43.65 -10.73
CA VAL A 17 6.95 -45.05 -10.23
C VAL A 17 5.65 -45.51 -9.56
N MET A 18 4.73 -44.62 -9.15
CA MET A 18 3.44 -45.04 -8.56
C MET A 18 2.31 -45.25 -9.59
N ILE A 19 2.50 -44.88 -10.84
CA ILE A 19 1.48 -45.08 -11.90
C ILE A 19 1.66 -46.40 -12.68
N SER A 20 2.77 -47.13 -12.48
CA SER A 20 3.10 -48.35 -13.27
C SER A 20 2.67 -49.69 -12.66
N SER A 21 1.82 -49.72 -11.62
CA SER A 21 1.38 -51.00 -11.00
C SER A 21 -0.13 -51.10 -10.77
N LEU A 22 -0.93 -50.91 -11.83
CA LEU A 22 -2.32 -51.38 -11.84
C LEU A 22 -2.52 -52.33 -13.01
N PRO A 23 -3.04 -53.54 -12.78
CA PRO A 23 -3.22 -54.54 -13.84
C PRO A 23 -4.38 -54.16 -14.74
N MET A 24 -4.17 -54.28 -16.05
CA MET A 24 -5.22 -54.24 -17.05
C MET A 24 -6.28 -55.30 -16.75
N LEU A 25 -7.47 -54.88 -16.43
CA LEU A 25 -8.68 -55.68 -16.59
C LEU A 25 -9.47 -55.12 -17.78
N SER A 26 -9.28 -55.75 -18.92
CA SER A 26 -10.15 -55.55 -20.06
C SER A 26 -11.48 -56.23 -19.79
N GLY A 27 -12.48 -55.45 -19.46
CA GLY A 27 -13.87 -55.88 -19.41
C GLY A 27 -14.73 -54.96 -20.27
N CYS A 28 -15.33 -55.47 -21.30
CA CYS A 28 -16.36 -54.82 -22.10
C CYS A 28 -17.41 -54.15 -21.21
N LEU A 29 -17.31 -52.84 -21.03
CA LEU A 29 -18.41 -52.01 -20.57
C LEU A 29 -19.08 -51.41 -21.81
N LYS A 30 -20.33 -51.73 -21.98
CA LYS A 30 -21.21 -51.06 -22.94
C LYS A 30 -21.06 -49.58 -22.79
N LYS A 31 -20.84 -48.89 -23.90
CA LYS A 31 -20.97 -47.46 -24.02
C LYS A 31 -22.42 -47.10 -23.65
N GLU A 32 -22.69 -46.88 -22.37
CA GLU A 32 -23.85 -46.07 -22.01
C GLU A 32 -23.56 -44.69 -22.59
N VAL A 33 -24.45 -44.25 -23.47
CA VAL A 33 -24.49 -42.87 -23.95
C VAL A 33 -24.62 -42.04 -22.70
N ALA A 34 -23.50 -41.42 -22.25
CA ALA A 34 -23.50 -40.47 -21.16
C ALA A 34 -24.53 -39.40 -21.51
N ALA A 35 -25.47 -39.19 -20.62
CA ALA A 35 -26.45 -38.13 -20.77
C ALA A 35 -25.69 -36.80 -21.02
N GLN A 36 -26.00 -36.16 -22.16
CA GLN A 36 -25.51 -34.85 -22.48
C GLN A 36 -25.93 -33.87 -21.39
N GLY A 37 -25.00 -33.37 -20.60
CA GLY A 37 -25.39 -32.51 -19.51
C GLY A 37 -24.38 -31.52 -19.06
N ILE A 38 -23.10 -31.64 -19.42
CA ILE A 38 -22.07 -30.76 -18.91
C ILE A 38 -22.07 -29.44 -19.70
N SER A 39 -22.20 -28.32 -18.99
CA SER A 39 -22.18 -26.96 -19.58
C SER A 39 -20.91 -26.18 -19.19
N ASN A 40 -19.82 -26.88 -18.88
CA ASN A 40 -18.53 -26.26 -18.71
C ASN A 40 -17.86 -26.01 -20.06
N ILE A 41 -17.27 -24.83 -20.20
CA ILE A 41 -16.46 -24.46 -21.36
C ILE A 41 -15.12 -25.19 -21.25
N ARG A 42 -14.75 -25.93 -22.29
CA ARG A 42 -13.43 -26.53 -22.42
C ARG A 42 -12.56 -25.59 -23.23
N ALA A 43 -11.65 -24.93 -22.55
CA ALA A 43 -10.71 -23.98 -23.14
C ALA A 43 -9.31 -24.59 -23.24
N ALA A 44 -8.57 -24.21 -24.27
CA ALA A 44 -7.16 -24.50 -24.35
C ALA A 44 -6.36 -23.23 -24.61
N VAL A 45 -5.16 -23.17 -24.01
CA VAL A 45 -4.14 -22.16 -24.33
C VAL A 45 -3.05 -22.88 -25.13
N PHE A 46 -2.78 -22.40 -26.33
CA PHE A 46 -1.82 -22.95 -27.28
C PHE A 46 -0.57 -22.08 -27.36
N GLY A 47 0.60 -22.67 -27.13
CA GLY A 47 1.89 -21.95 -27.26
C GLY A 47 3.05 -22.74 -26.69
N ASP A 48 4.20 -22.07 -26.55
CA ASP A 48 5.37 -22.56 -25.82
C ASP A 48 5.19 -22.39 -24.30
N ASP A 49 5.92 -23.19 -23.51
CA ASP A 49 5.70 -23.32 -22.06
C ASP A 49 5.65 -21.98 -21.28
N ALA A 50 6.47 -21.00 -21.66
CA ALA A 50 6.53 -19.73 -20.93
C ALA A 50 5.31 -18.83 -21.19
N ASP A 51 4.84 -18.77 -22.45
CA ASP A 51 3.74 -17.88 -22.84
C ASP A 51 2.38 -18.43 -22.42
N ILE A 52 2.22 -19.77 -22.45
CA ILE A 52 0.96 -20.40 -22.05
C ILE A 52 0.72 -20.42 -20.56
N ASP A 53 1.78 -20.29 -19.74
CA ASP A 53 1.62 -20.30 -18.28
C ASP A 53 0.84 -19.08 -17.79
N THR A 54 1.21 -17.87 -18.24
CA THR A 54 0.53 -16.64 -17.90
C THR A 54 -0.92 -16.63 -18.37
N ALA A 55 -1.16 -16.94 -19.65
CA ALA A 55 -2.51 -16.97 -20.22
C ALA A 55 -3.41 -18.05 -19.58
N TYR A 56 -2.82 -19.18 -19.18
CA TYR A 56 -3.54 -20.22 -18.42
C TYR A 56 -3.98 -19.69 -17.04
N GLU A 57 -3.08 -19.04 -16.29
CA GLU A 57 -3.40 -18.50 -14.96
C GLU A 57 -4.46 -17.39 -15.05
N GLU A 58 -4.35 -16.51 -16.04
CA GLU A 58 -5.34 -15.46 -16.30
C GLU A 58 -6.72 -16.04 -16.60
N LEU A 59 -6.82 -17.04 -17.46
CA LEU A 59 -8.08 -17.70 -17.76
C LEU A 59 -8.65 -18.44 -16.56
N TYR A 60 -7.79 -19.12 -15.79
CA TYR A 60 -8.16 -19.89 -14.62
C TYR A 60 -8.66 -19.03 -13.46
N ASN A 61 -8.04 -17.86 -13.28
CA ASN A 61 -8.39 -16.87 -12.27
C ASN A 61 -9.37 -15.80 -12.78
N GLY A 62 -9.84 -15.90 -14.02
CA GLY A 62 -10.80 -14.99 -14.60
C GLY A 62 -12.19 -15.07 -13.97
N ILE A 63 -13.10 -14.21 -14.45
CA ILE A 63 -14.46 -14.13 -13.93
C ILE A 63 -15.33 -15.29 -14.38
N ILE A 64 -15.09 -15.90 -15.55
CA ILE A 64 -15.86 -17.07 -16.00
C ILE A 64 -15.57 -18.28 -15.10
N ALA A 65 -16.58 -18.84 -14.45
CA ALA A 65 -16.40 -19.86 -13.43
C ALA A 65 -16.63 -21.30 -13.96
N ASN A 66 -17.44 -21.47 -15.00
CA ASN A 66 -17.73 -22.78 -15.61
C ASN A 66 -16.75 -23.10 -16.76
N ILE A 67 -15.45 -23.02 -16.48
CA ILE A 67 -14.39 -23.23 -17.47
C ILE A 67 -13.40 -24.30 -17.00
N GLU A 68 -13.01 -25.18 -17.94
CA GLU A 68 -11.92 -26.15 -17.78
C GLU A 68 -10.80 -25.75 -18.74
N VAL A 69 -9.64 -25.38 -18.20
CA VAL A 69 -8.52 -24.86 -18.99
C VAL A 69 -7.42 -25.91 -19.13
N SER A 70 -6.85 -26.05 -20.32
CA SER A 70 -5.75 -26.94 -20.63
C SER A 70 -4.65 -26.23 -21.38
N LYS A 71 -3.39 -26.57 -21.11
CA LYS A 71 -2.22 -26.11 -21.86
C LYS A 71 -1.94 -27.09 -23.00
N ILE A 72 -1.83 -26.62 -24.23
CA ILE A 72 -1.52 -27.46 -25.41
C ILE A 72 -0.40 -26.82 -26.25
N ASN A 73 0.43 -27.64 -26.85
CA ASN A 73 1.49 -27.20 -27.78
C ASN A 73 1.35 -27.85 -29.16
N SER A 74 0.27 -28.59 -29.44
CA SER A 74 -0.03 -29.27 -30.70
C SER A 74 -1.49 -29.10 -31.07
N CYS A 75 -1.78 -28.94 -32.36
CA CYS A 75 -3.14 -28.94 -32.90
C CYS A 75 -3.76 -30.34 -33.04
N ASP A 76 -3.15 -31.42 -32.51
CA ASP A 76 -3.61 -32.77 -32.80
C ASP A 76 -5.01 -33.12 -32.23
N ASN A 77 -5.35 -32.55 -31.07
CA ASN A 77 -6.62 -32.78 -30.38
C ASN A 77 -7.43 -31.51 -30.19
N ILE A 78 -7.26 -30.52 -31.07
CA ILE A 78 -7.90 -29.22 -30.96
C ILE A 78 -9.42 -29.29 -30.94
N ASP A 79 -10.02 -30.29 -31.54
CA ASP A 79 -11.46 -30.58 -31.60
C ASP A 79 -12.06 -31.01 -30.26
N GLU A 80 -11.24 -31.31 -29.26
CA GLU A 80 -11.73 -31.58 -27.90
C GLU A 80 -12.17 -30.30 -27.16
N PHE A 81 -11.81 -29.11 -27.65
CA PHE A 81 -12.06 -27.85 -26.98
C PHE A 81 -13.21 -27.03 -27.60
N ASP A 82 -13.80 -26.14 -26.83
CA ASP A 82 -14.86 -25.24 -27.28
C ASP A 82 -14.29 -23.91 -27.76
N ILE A 83 -13.16 -23.50 -27.16
CA ILE A 83 -12.39 -22.30 -27.50
C ILE A 83 -10.90 -22.55 -27.31
N VAL A 84 -10.08 -22.04 -28.22
CA VAL A 84 -8.62 -22.13 -28.15
C VAL A 84 -8.00 -20.75 -28.31
N TYR A 85 -7.16 -20.39 -27.33
CA TYR A 85 -6.38 -19.15 -27.32
C TYR A 85 -4.99 -19.44 -27.84
N PHE A 86 -4.59 -18.76 -28.91
CA PHE A 86 -3.29 -18.93 -29.57
C PHE A 86 -2.34 -17.81 -29.16
N GLU A 87 -1.37 -18.10 -28.28
CA GLU A 87 -0.42 -17.16 -27.71
C GLU A 87 0.88 -17.09 -28.52
N SER A 88 1.55 -18.22 -28.69
CA SER A 88 2.83 -18.28 -29.42
C SER A 88 2.86 -19.47 -30.38
N LYS A 89 3.72 -19.38 -31.40
CA LYS A 89 3.89 -20.44 -32.40
C LYS A 89 4.79 -21.54 -31.85
N THR A 90 4.40 -22.79 -32.12
CA THR A 90 5.20 -23.98 -31.87
C THR A 90 5.52 -24.72 -33.16
N ASP A 91 6.51 -25.59 -33.15
CA ASP A 91 6.84 -26.48 -34.29
C ASP A 91 5.68 -27.41 -34.70
N LYS A 92 4.68 -27.55 -33.83
CA LYS A 92 3.50 -28.39 -34.05
C LYS A 92 2.24 -27.62 -34.41
N PHE A 93 2.38 -26.32 -34.68
CA PHE A 93 1.29 -25.49 -35.17
C PHE A 93 0.87 -25.95 -36.56
N ASN A 94 -0.43 -26.03 -36.83
CA ASN A 94 -0.96 -26.48 -38.12
C ASN A 94 -2.23 -25.70 -38.47
N SER A 95 -2.09 -24.68 -39.29
CA SER A 95 -3.21 -23.82 -39.72
C SER A 95 -4.36 -24.57 -40.41
N ALA A 96 -4.07 -25.65 -41.17
CA ALA A 96 -5.12 -26.45 -41.81
C ALA A 96 -6.01 -27.19 -40.80
N LYS A 97 -5.44 -27.68 -39.71
CA LYS A 97 -6.26 -28.29 -38.61
C LYS A 97 -7.08 -27.24 -37.88
N VAL A 98 -6.54 -26.06 -37.66
CA VAL A 98 -7.27 -24.95 -37.05
C VAL A 98 -8.42 -24.49 -37.97
N ASP A 99 -8.19 -24.40 -39.29
CA ASP A 99 -9.23 -24.10 -40.26
C ASP A 99 -10.38 -25.13 -40.21
N GLU A 100 -10.04 -26.43 -40.22
CA GLU A 100 -11.01 -27.52 -40.11
C GLU A 100 -11.81 -27.47 -38.79
N TYR A 101 -11.11 -27.20 -37.68
CA TYR A 101 -11.74 -27.07 -36.34
C TYR A 101 -12.77 -25.93 -36.33
N VAL A 102 -12.42 -24.74 -36.80
CA VAL A 102 -13.34 -23.60 -36.84
C VAL A 102 -14.48 -23.83 -37.82
N ASN A 103 -14.20 -24.40 -39.01
CA ASN A 103 -15.23 -24.71 -39.97
C ASN A 103 -16.30 -25.69 -39.40
N ASN A 104 -15.89 -26.58 -38.47
CA ASN A 104 -16.76 -27.52 -37.80
C ASN A 104 -17.49 -26.96 -36.58
N GLY A 105 -17.22 -25.77 -36.12
CA GLY A 105 -17.93 -25.07 -35.07
C GLY A 105 -17.09 -24.69 -33.85
N GLY A 106 -15.78 -24.90 -33.91
CA GLY A 106 -14.86 -24.43 -32.88
C GLY A 106 -14.68 -22.91 -32.87
N THR A 107 -14.20 -22.37 -31.80
CA THR A 107 -13.85 -20.93 -31.67
C THR A 107 -12.36 -20.77 -31.41
N VAL A 108 -11.74 -19.81 -32.09
CA VAL A 108 -10.33 -19.46 -31.84
C VAL A 108 -10.20 -17.98 -31.51
N VAL A 109 -9.26 -17.70 -30.62
CA VAL A 109 -8.77 -16.35 -30.32
C VAL A 109 -7.32 -16.31 -30.78
N LEU A 110 -7.04 -15.55 -31.83
CA LEU A 110 -5.75 -15.50 -32.48
C LEU A 110 -4.99 -14.25 -32.02
N GLY A 111 -3.86 -14.43 -31.37
CA GLY A 111 -2.88 -13.37 -31.20
C GLY A 111 -2.37 -12.85 -32.59
N ASN A 112 -1.90 -11.62 -32.62
CA ASN A 112 -1.46 -10.93 -33.83
C ASN A 112 -0.42 -11.70 -34.64
N VAL A 113 0.44 -12.49 -34.00
CA VAL A 113 1.49 -13.29 -34.68
C VAL A 113 0.94 -14.40 -35.56
N PHE A 114 -0.34 -14.79 -35.39
CA PHE A 114 -0.98 -15.83 -36.18
C PHE A 114 -1.77 -15.29 -37.37
N VAL A 115 -2.07 -14.00 -37.45
CA VAL A 115 -2.95 -13.40 -38.45
C VAL A 115 -2.48 -13.74 -39.89
N LYS A 116 -1.17 -13.71 -40.16
CA LYS A 116 -0.58 -14.03 -41.49
C LYS A 116 -0.56 -15.51 -41.83
N GLU A 117 -0.92 -16.42 -40.94
CA GLU A 117 -0.92 -17.87 -41.15
C GLU A 117 -2.21 -18.37 -41.81
N PHE A 118 -3.22 -17.51 -41.91
CA PHE A 118 -4.53 -17.89 -42.41
C PHE A 118 -4.95 -17.12 -43.66
N SER A 119 -5.92 -17.67 -44.39
CA SER A 119 -6.51 -17.05 -45.57
C SER A 119 -7.38 -15.84 -45.19
N ASN A 120 -7.53 -14.91 -46.12
CA ASN A 120 -8.42 -13.76 -45.97
C ASN A 120 -9.87 -14.16 -45.67
N ASP A 121 -10.37 -15.24 -46.25
CA ASP A 121 -11.72 -15.75 -46.01
C ASP A 121 -11.89 -16.25 -44.54
N PHE A 122 -10.87 -16.94 -44.03
CA PHE A 122 -10.85 -17.39 -42.62
C PHE A 122 -10.89 -16.21 -41.66
N LEU A 123 -10.08 -15.19 -41.92
CA LEU A 123 -10.01 -13.97 -41.08
C LEU A 123 -11.20 -13.03 -41.32
N GLY A 124 -11.96 -13.18 -42.40
CA GLY A 124 -12.97 -12.22 -42.84
C GLY A 124 -12.37 -10.90 -43.30
N ALA A 125 -11.20 -10.95 -43.88
CA ALA A 125 -10.40 -9.80 -44.29
C ALA A 125 -10.49 -9.56 -45.81
N ALA A 126 -10.40 -8.31 -46.25
CA ALA A 126 -10.02 -7.95 -47.63
C ALA A 126 -8.49 -7.96 -47.78
N GLU A 127 -7.78 -7.54 -46.76
CA GLU A 127 -6.32 -7.45 -46.71
C GLU A 127 -5.82 -7.57 -45.27
N VAL A 128 -4.62 -8.14 -45.08
CA VAL A 128 -3.88 -8.14 -43.78
C VAL A 128 -2.83 -7.04 -43.85
N VAL A 129 -2.79 -6.19 -42.83
CA VAL A 129 -1.94 -4.99 -42.76
C VAL A 129 -1.10 -4.99 -41.48
N ASP A 130 0.18 -4.65 -41.61
CA ASP A 130 1.05 -4.43 -40.45
C ASP A 130 0.85 -3.03 -39.88
N ILE A 131 0.88 -2.92 -38.54
CA ILE A 131 0.70 -1.70 -37.83
C ILE A 131 2.04 -1.29 -37.22
N GLU A 132 2.56 -0.14 -37.67
CA GLU A 132 3.75 0.50 -37.11
C GLU A 132 3.35 1.50 -36.05
N GLY A 133 4.05 1.48 -34.91
CA GLY A 133 3.75 2.31 -33.75
C GLY A 133 2.55 1.78 -32.96
N MET A 134 2.29 2.40 -31.83
CA MET A 134 1.10 2.10 -31.02
C MET A 134 -0.12 2.87 -31.55
N PRO A 135 -1.27 2.20 -31.70
CA PRO A 135 -2.50 2.87 -32.09
C PRO A 135 -2.99 3.83 -30.99
N VAL A 136 -3.20 5.10 -31.33
CA VAL A 136 -3.66 6.13 -30.36
C VAL A 136 -5.10 6.58 -30.58
N ASP A 137 -5.52 6.70 -31.85
CA ASP A 137 -6.87 7.15 -32.20
C ASP A 137 -7.75 5.94 -32.52
N LEU A 138 -8.18 5.24 -31.47
CA LEU A 138 -9.00 4.04 -31.62
C LEU A 138 -10.48 4.40 -31.76
N SER A 139 -11.20 3.65 -32.60
CA SER A 139 -12.66 3.68 -32.66
C SER A 139 -13.26 2.31 -32.32
N TYR A 140 -14.48 2.31 -31.79
CA TYR A 140 -15.17 1.14 -31.24
C TYR A 140 -16.53 0.96 -31.93
N PRO A 141 -16.57 0.48 -33.19
CA PRO A 141 -17.79 0.46 -34.00
C PRO A 141 -18.93 -0.39 -33.46
N TYR A 142 -18.61 -1.37 -32.58
CA TYR A 142 -19.56 -2.33 -32.02
C TYR A 142 -19.71 -2.22 -30.49
N ALA A 143 -19.57 -1.01 -29.95
CA ALA A 143 -19.72 -0.78 -28.50
C ALA A 143 -21.09 -1.19 -27.93
N ASP A 144 -22.18 -1.17 -28.77
CA ASP A 144 -23.56 -1.47 -28.38
C ASP A 144 -24.10 -2.77 -29.04
N ASP A 145 -23.24 -3.68 -29.48
CA ASP A 145 -23.61 -4.94 -30.17
C ASP A 145 -23.38 -6.17 -29.28
N GLU A 146 -23.51 -7.36 -29.83
CA GLU A 146 -23.32 -8.67 -29.17
C GLU A 146 -21.97 -8.90 -28.50
N VAL A 147 -20.95 -8.10 -28.82
CA VAL A 147 -19.61 -8.07 -28.23
C VAL A 147 -19.34 -6.78 -27.44
N SER A 148 -20.41 -6.13 -26.94
CA SER A 148 -20.33 -4.87 -26.22
C SER A 148 -19.41 -4.95 -25.00
N ASP A 149 -19.48 -6.03 -24.23
CA ASP A 149 -18.66 -6.21 -23.01
C ASP A 149 -17.15 -6.20 -23.35
N ILE A 150 -16.76 -6.81 -24.47
CA ILE A 150 -15.38 -6.78 -24.99
C ILE A 150 -15.01 -5.37 -25.44
N SER A 151 -15.88 -4.72 -26.20
CA SER A 151 -15.66 -3.38 -26.73
C SER A 151 -15.54 -2.34 -25.60
N GLU A 152 -16.40 -2.41 -24.59
CA GLU A 152 -16.39 -1.51 -23.44
C GLU A 152 -15.15 -1.71 -22.57
N LEU A 153 -14.72 -2.96 -22.35
CA LEU A 153 -13.49 -3.24 -21.61
C LEU A 153 -12.28 -2.64 -22.33
N LEU A 154 -12.18 -2.84 -23.65
CA LEU A 154 -11.06 -2.31 -24.44
C LEU A 154 -11.07 -0.79 -24.47
N TYR A 155 -12.26 -0.17 -24.52
CA TYR A 155 -12.39 1.29 -24.42
C TYR A 155 -11.89 1.80 -23.07
N ASP A 156 -12.41 1.25 -21.98
CA ASP A 156 -12.02 1.67 -20.62
C ASP A 156 -10.51 1.51 -20.41
N TYR A 157 -9.95 0.39 -20.83
CA TYR A 157 -8.52 0.15 -20.71
C TYR A 157 -7.67 1.11 -21.54
N THR A 158 -8.10 1.42 -22.76
CA THR A 158 -7.37 2.37 -23.63
C THR A 158 -7.41 3.80 -23.05
N GLU A 159 -8.54 4.21 -22.44
CA GLU A 159 -8.61 5.50 -21.76
C GLU A 159 -7.65 5.57 -20.56
N VAL A 160 -7.50 4.47 -19.82
CA VAL A 160 -6.47 4.32 -18.78
C VAL A 160 -5.08 4.51 -19.37
N LEU A 161 -4.74 3.81 -20.47
CA LEU A 161 -3.42 3.88 -21.09
C LEU A 161 -3.03 5.28 -21.55
N LYS A 162 -3.97 6.04 -22.11
CA LYS A 162 -3.72 7.42 -22.60
C LYS A 162 -3.20 8.34 -21.49
N GLY A 163 -3.48 8.05 -20.25
CA GLY A 163 -2.97 8.79 -19.11
C GLY A 163 -1.53 8.43 -18.69
N TYR A 164 -1.03 7.26 -19.12
CA TYR A 164 0.28 6.75 -18.68
C TYR A 164 1.35 6.76 -19.76
N VAL A 165 0.95 6.79 -21.04
CA VAL A 165 1.86 6.52 -22.16
C VAL A 165 1.79 7.66 -23.15
N ASP A 166 2.93 8.31 -23.46
CA ASP A 166 3.05 9.12 -24.66
C ASP A 166 3.27 8.18 -25.86
N PHE A 167 2.19 7.93 -26.57
CA PHE A 167 2.22 7.05 -27.73
C PHE A 167 3.11 7.55 -28.87
N GLY A 168 3.49 8.83 -28.88
CA GLY A 168 4.41 9.42 -29.86
C GLY A 168 5.82 8.83 -29.80
N ASP A 169 6.25 8.36 -28.64
CA ASP A 169 7.56 7.72 -28.42
C ASP A 169 7.68 6.33 -29.08
N TYR A 170 6.55 5.80 -29.60
CA TYR A 170 6.48 4.46 -30.22
C TYR A 170 6.38 4.46 -31.71
N ALA A 171 6.75 5.56 -32.41
CA ALA A 171 6.72 5.73 -33.85
C ALA A 171 7.58 4.68 -34.54
N GLY A 172 7.95 3.69 -34.38
CA GLY A 172 8.72 2.59 -35.02
C GLY A 172 8.49 1.23 -34.38
N TYR A 173 7.57 1.18 -33.42
CA TYR A 173 7.22 -0.07 -32.76
C TYR A 173 6.36 -0.94 -33.67
N ASN A 174 6.70 -2.22 -33.81
CA ASN A 174 5.89 -3.16 -34.55
C ASN A 174 4.77 -3.70 -33.65
N TYR A 175 3.59 -3.07 -33.72
CA TYR A 175 2.43 -3.48 -32.91
C TYR A 175 1.85 -4.83 -33.36
N GLY A 176 2.15 -5.28 -34.57
CA GLY A 176 1.67 -6.51 -35.13
C GLY A 176 0.79 -6.31 -36.37
N SER A 177 -0.07 -7.29 -36.65
CA SER A 177 -0.93 -7.26 -37.86
C SER A 177 -2.39 -7.12 -37.48
N GLY A 178 -3.11 -6.28 -38.20
CA GLY A 178 -4.56 -6.19 -38.23
C GLY A 178 -5.14 -6.51 -39.58
N ILE A 179 -6.43 -6.32 -39.78
CA ILE A 179 -7.11 -6.60 -41.05
C ILE A 179 -7.90 -5.38 -41.57
N ILE A 180 -7.95 -5.21 -42.87
CA ILE A 180 -9.02 -4.44 -43.51
C ILE A 180 -10.21 -5.39 -43.60
N PRO A 181 -11.34 -5.16 -42.89
CA PRO A 181 -12.44 -6.12 -42.83
C PRO A 181 -13.18 -6.25 -44.16
N SER A 182 -13.66 -7.48 -44.47
CA SER A 182 -14.60 -7.75 -45.54
C SER A 182 -15.92 -8.34 -45.01
N THR A 183 -15.85 -9.46 -44.30
CA THR A 183 -16.97 -10.12 -43.59
C THR A 183 -16.85 -10.03 -42.09
N ALA A 184 -15.63 -9.82 -41.54
CA ALA A 184 -15.41 -9.66 -40.15
C ALA A 184 -16.06 -8.39 -39.61
N LYS A 185 -16.60 -8.48 -38.39
CA LYS A 185 -17.02 -7.32 -37.61
C LYS A 185 -15.82 -6.79 -36.83
N THR A 186 -15.58 -5.51 -36.90
CA THR A 186 -14.51 -4.83 -36.17
C THR A 186 -14.98 -4.40 -34.79
N ILE A 187 -14.32 -4.86 -33.74
CA ILE A 187 -14.59 -4.48 -32.36
C ILE A 187 -13.81 -3.20 -32.03
N VAL A 188 -12.52 -3.16 -32.38
CA VAL A 188 -11.66 -1.97 -32.25
C VAL A 188 -10.92 -1.74 -33.55
N GLU A 189 -10.89 -0.50 -34.00
CA GLU A 189 -10.32 -0.06 -35.26
C GLU A 189 -9.31 1.07 -35.07
N TYR A 190 -8.25 1.03 -35.86
CA TYR A 190 -7.27 2.09 -36.03
C TYR A 190 -7.08 2.42 -37.50
N ASN A 191 -7.46 3.62 -37.91
CA ASN A 191 -7.35 4.10 -39.32
C ASN A 191 -7.95 3.13 -40.36
N GLY A 192 -9.08 2.52 -40.06
CA GLY A 192 -9.75 1.57 -40.95
C GLY A 192 -9.18 0.14 -40.90
N VAL A 193 -8.21 -0.11 -40.03
CA VAL A 193 -7.65 -1.44 -39.76
C VAL A 193 -8.27 -2.00 -38.48
N GLY A 194 -8.96 -3.13 -38.59
CA GLY A 194 -9.49 -3.85 -37.46
C GLY A 194 -8.35 -4.53 -36.67
N ILE A 195 -8.16 -4.14 -35.43
CA ILE A 195 -7.13 -4.70 -34.53
C ILE A 195 -7.72 -5.71 -33.55
N TYR A 196 -9.00 -5.56 -33.21
CA TYR A 196 -9.81 -6.57 -32.53
C TYR A 196 -11.03 -6.82 -33.43
N THR A 197 -11.22 -8.07 -33.83
CA THR A 197 -12.29 -8.41 -34.77
C THR A 197 -12.92 -9.73 -34.43
N VAL A 198 -14.15 -9.97 -34.92
CA VAL A 198 -14.80 -11.28 -34.94
C VAL A 198 -15.32 -11.64 -36.31
N ASN A 199 -14.97 -12.81 -36.79
CA ASN A 199 -15.48 -13.35 -38.04
C ASN A 199 -16.20 -14.68 -37.82
N ARG A 200 -17.30 -14.91 -38.54
CA ARG A 200 -17.95 -16.23 -38.62
C ARG A 200 -17.38 -16.97 -39.81
N TYR A 201 -16.74 -18.10 -39.55
CA TYR A 201 -16.18 -18.96 -40.58
C TYR A 201 -16.72 -20.39 -40.46
N GLY A 202 -17.35 -20.88 -41.51
CA GLY A 202 -18.08 -22.14 -41.44
C GLY A 202 -19.16 -22.11 -40.35
N LYS A 203 -19.05 -22.99 -39.36
CA LYS A 203 -19.95 -23.04 -38.19
C LYS A 203 -19.36 -22.37 -36.94
N GLY A 204 -18.09 -22.01 -36.98
CA GLY A 204 -17.35 -21.49 -35.86
C GLY A 204 -17.03 -20.00 -35.97
N LYS A 205 -16.07 -19.58 -35.17
CA LYS A 205 -15.67 -18.16 -35.02
C LYS A 205 -14.17 -17.98 -34.92
N VAL A 206 -13.73 -16.85 -35.44
CA VAL A 206 -12.36 -16.38 -35.37
C VAL A 206 -12.37 -15.01 -34.74
N PHE A 207 -11.78 -14.90 -33.55
CA PHE A 207 -11.43 -13.61 -32.95
C PHE A 207 -9.96 -13.29 -33.28
N ILE A 208 -9.66 -12.06 -33.66
CA ILE A 208 -8.32 -11.51 -33.65
C ILE A 208 -8.20 -10.63 -32.43
N THR A 209 -7.15 -10.86 -31.65
CA THR A 209 -6.79 -10.08 -30.48
C THR A 209 -5.35 -9.60 -30.63
N ASN A 210 -5.10 -8.37 -30.23
CA ASN A 210 -3.77 -7.78 -30.18
C ASN A 210 -3.39 -7.52 -28.74
N PRO A 211 -2.10 -7.50 -28.38
CA PRO A 211 -1.70 -7.12 -27.03
C PRO A 211 -2.18 -5.69 -26.75
N LEU A 212 -2.83 -5.50 -25.59
CA LEU A 212 -3.27 -4.17 -25.17
C LEU A 212 -2.08 -3.27 -24.86
N LEU A 213 -0.96 -3.88 -24.45
CA LEU A 213 0.32 -3.23 -24.26
C LEU A 213 1.44 -3.99 -24.97
N PRO A 214 2.50 -3.31 -25.39
CA PRO A 214 3.76 -3.97 -25.70
C PRO A 214 4.23 -4.77 -24.48
N SER A 215 5.02 -5.81 -24.74
CA SER A 215 5.56 -6.67 -23.66
C SER A 215 6.17 -5.85 -22.52
N SER A 216 6.22 -6.41 -21.33
CA SER A 216 6.79 -5.78 -20.12
C SER A 216 8.16 -5.13 -20.35
N ASN A 217 9.01 -5.70 -21.24
CA ASN A 217 10.29 -5.10 -21.63
C ASN A 217 10.16 -3.81 -22.48
N ALA A 218 9.07 -3.62 -23.19
CA ALA A 218 8.81 -2.40 -23.90
C ALA A 218 8.21 -1.32 -22.99
N VAL A 219 7.36 -1.72 -22.05
CA VAL A 219 6.80 -0.84 -21.01
C VAL A 219 7.90 -0.29 -20.11
N THR A 220 8.91 -1.09 -19.77
CA THR A 220 10.08 -0.64 -18.98
C THR A 220 10.95 0.38 -19.72
N LYS A 221 10.89 0.41 -21.05
CA LYS A 221 11.57 1.44 -21.87
C LYS A 221 10.74 2.70 -22.08
N LEU A 222 9.42 2.65 -21.80
CA LEU A 222 8.48 3.76 -22.00
C LEU A 222 8.65 4.88 -20.98
N SER A 223 8.97 4.53 -19.79
CA SER A 223 9.30 5.48 -18.74
C SER A 223 10.74 5.19 -18.33
N GLU A 224 11.70 6.02 -18.71
CA GLU A 224 13.06 5.90 -18.16
C GLU A 224 12.99 5.93 -16.61
N GLY A 225 12.58 4.82 -16.01
CA GLY A 225 12.71 4.49 -14.60
C GLY A 225 11.45 4.47 -13.74
N GLU A 226 10.25 4.80 -14.18
CA GLU A 226 9.25 5.17 -13.18
C GLU A 226 8.02 4.27 -12.97
N THR A 227 7.53 3.43 -13.86
CA THR A 227 6.22 2.78 -13.55
C THR A 227 5.85 1.53 -14.34
N GLY A 228 6.78 0.70 -14.75
CA GLY A 228 6.46 -0.48 -15.57
C GLY A 228 5.47 -1.47 -14.92
N GLU A 229 5.59 -1.72 -13.62
CA GLU A 229 4.84 -2.80 -12.96
C GLU A 229 3.38 -2.48 -12.63
N PRO A 230 2.98 -1.29 -12.17
CA PRO A 230 1.56 -0.98 -11.99
C PRO A 230 0.75 -1.07 -13.29
N LEU A 231 1.32 -0.66 -14.39
CA LEU A 231 0.74 -0.88 -15.72
C LEU A 231 0.63 -2.38 -16.03
N ALA A 232 1.60 -3.20 -15.63
CA ALA A 232 1.56 -4.64 -15.78
C ALA A 232 0.38 -5.28 -15.03
N PHE A 233 0.10 -4.85 -13.79
CA PHE A 233 -1.08 -5.33 -13.05
C PHE A 233 -2.40 -4.89 -13.69
N SER A 234 -2.51 -3.66 -14.15
CA SER A 234 -3.69 -3.19 -14.86
C SER A 234 -3.88 -3.91 -16.18
N THR A 235 -2.79 -4.21 -16.89
CA THR A 235 -2.79 -5.01 -18.11
C THR A 235 -3.23 -6.44 -17.83
N ALA A 236 -2.67 -7.09 -16.83
CA ALA A 236 -3.04 -8.45 -16.43
C ALA A 236 -4.52 -8.56 -16.06
N ALA A 237 -5.07 -7.56 -15.33
CA ALA A 237 -6.49 -7.50 -15.03
C ALA A 237 -7.35 -7.35 -16.30
N ALA A 238 -6.96 -6.48 -17.23
CA ALA A 238 -7.66 -6.29 -18.48
C ALA A 238 -7.60 -7.55 -19.38
N GLU A 239 -6.43 -8.20 -19.50
CA GLU A 239 -6.28 -9.45 -20.26
C GLU A 239 -7.09 -10.59 -19.62
N THR A 240 -7.08 -10.70 -18.29
CA THR A 240 -7.89 -11.68 -17.54
C THR A 240 -9.39 -11.53 -17.84
N LEU A 241 -9.89 -10.29 -17.83
CA LEU A 241 -11.29 -10.00 -18.19
C LEU A 241 -11.57 -10.25 -19.67
N LEU A 242 -10.68 -9.82 -20.54
CA LEU A 242 -10.81 -10.00 -21.99
C LEU A 242 -10.93 -11.49 -22.37
N ARG A 243 -10.05 -12.32 -21.83
CA ARG A 243 -10.11 -13.78 -22.01
C ARG A 243 -11.39 -14.37 -21.46
N SER A 244 -11.83 -13.89 -20.30
CA SER A 244 -13.10 -14.30 -19.70
C SER A 244 -14.30 -13.95 -20.58
N TYR A 245 -14.34 -12.77 -21.18
CA TYR A 245 -15.43 -12.34 -22.06
C TYR A 245 -15.50 -13.14 -23.39
N TYR A 246 -14.36 -13.53 -23.96
CA TYR A 246 -14.38 -14.45 -25.09
C TYR A 246 -15.01 -15.80 -24.70
N ALA A 247 -14.67 -16.35 -23.54
CA ALA A 247 -15.24 -17.60 -23.04
C ALA A 247 -16.74 -17.44 -22.67
N GLU A 248 -17.12 -16.29 -22.09
CA GLU A 248 -18.49 -15.96 -21.77
C GLU A 248 -19.36 -15.91 -23.04
N TYR A 249 -18.86 -15.24 -24.07
CA TYR A 249 -19.53 -15.18 -25.37
C TYR A 249 -19.81 -16.58 -25.94
N VAL A 250 -18.80 -17.45 -25.92
CA VAL A 250 -18.94 -18.85 -26.36
C VAL A 250 -19.93 -19.61 -25.48
N SER A 251 -19.91 -19.41 -24.16
CA SER A 251 -20.84 -20.05 -23.23
C SER A 251 -22.29 -19.62 -23.47
N LYS A 252 -22.54 -18.34 -23.63
CA LYS A 252 -23.88 -17.79 -23.91
C LYS A 252 -24.44 -18.33 -25.23
N GLU A 253 -23.61 -18.41 -26.26
CA GLU A 253 -24.05 -18.93 -27.56
C GLU A 253 -24.34 -20.44 -27.52
N LYS A 254 -23.48 -21.19 -26.85
CA LYS A 254 -23.60 -22.65 -26.80
C LYS A 254 -24.66 -23.16 -25.85
N TYR A 255 -24.78 -22.55 -24.67
CA TYR A 255 -25.61 -23.00 -23.57
C TYR A 255 -26.78 -22.06 -23.27
N GLY A 256 -26.81 -20.87 -23.84
CA GLY A 256 -27.80 -19.82 -23.56
C GLY A 256 -27.53 -19.04 -22.28
N PHE A 257 -26.46 -19.32 -21.58
CA PHE A 257 -26.01 -18.62 -20.38
C PHE A 257 -24.51 -18.82 -20.17
N ALA A 258 -23.89 -17.92 -19.39
CA ALA A 258 -22.56 -18.08 -18.81
C ALA A 258 -22.64 -18.03 -17.27
N VAL A 259 -21.64 -18.58 -16.60
CA VAL A 259 -21.53 -18.56 -15.15
C VAL A 259 -20.30 -17.77 -14.75
N GLU A 260 -20.51 -16.65 -14.13
CA GLU A 260 -19.47 -15.76 -13.64
C GLU A 260 -19.22 -15.99 -12.13
N ARG A 261 -17.97 -15.82 -11.75
CA ARG A 261 -17.49 -15.79 -10.39
C ARG A 261 -17.99 -14.53 -9.68
N THR A 262 -18.35 -14.63 -8.42
CA THR A 262 -18.62 -13.49 -7.56
C THR A 262 -17.69 -13.53 -6.35
N PHE A 263 -17.30 -12.38 -5.84
CA PHE A 263 -16.26 -12.27 -4.82
C PHE A 263 -16.78 -12.12 -3.38
N GLY A 264 -18.10 -12.18 -3.18
CA GLY A 264 -18.73 -12.13 -1.86
C GLY A 264 -19.49 -13.38 -1.51
N SER A 265 -19.73 -13.62 -0.22
CA SER A 265 -20.57 -14.73 0.23
C SER A 265 -21.94 -14.68 -0.41
N TYR A 266 -22.46 -15.84 -0.83
CA TYR A 266 -23.78 -16.00 -1.46
C TYR A 266 -24.02 -15.06 -2.66
N ALA A 267 -23.00 -14.87 -3.49
CA ALA A 267 -23.04 -13.99 -4.66
C ALA A 267 -23.33 -12.50 -4.34
N THR A 268 -22.98 -12.02 -3.16
CA THR A 268 -23.00 -10.60 -2.84
C THR A 268 -21.82 -9.86 -3.48
N LYS A 269 -21.96 -8.56 -3.61
CA LYS A 269 -20.87 -7.64 -3.95
C LYS A 269 -20.32 -7.06 -2.65
N PRO A 270 -19.09 -7.43 -2.22
CA PRO A 270 -18.56 -7.02 -0.94
C PRO A 270 -17.91 -5.65 -1.01
N ALA A 271 -18.03 -4.88 0.08
CA ALA A 271 -17.31 -3.66 0.33
C ALA A 271 -16.65 -3.70 1.71
N ALA A 272 -15.48 -3.14 1.85
CA ALA A 272 -14.78 -3.02 3.13
C ALA A 272 -14.24 -1.60 3.33
N TRP A 273 -14.15 -1.20 4.60
CA TRP A 273 -13.41 -0.03 5.04
C TRP A 273 -12.12 -0.47 5.71
N GLU A 274 -11.04 0.19 5.35
CA GLU A 274 -9.75 0.10 5.99
C GLU A 274 -9.42 1.45 6.62
N LEU A 275 -9.36 1.50 7.94
CA LEU A 275 -9.07 2.70 8.69
C LEU A 275 -7.63 2.65 9.18
N HIS A 276 -6.80 3.51 8.64
CA HIS A 276 -5.42 3.67 9.06
C HIS A 276 -5.37 4.51 10.34
N TYR A 277 -4.60 4.04 11.30
CA TYR A 277 -4.45 4.69 12.57
C TYR A 277 -2.99 4.83 12.93
N GLU A 278 -2.53 6.06 12.90
CA GLU A 278 -1.14 6.43 13.12
C GLU A 278 -0.96 7.21 14.42
N ASP A 279 -1.95 8.03 14.78
CA ASP A 279 -1.91 8.86 15.98
C ASP A 279 -2.79 8.31 17.10
N ILE A 280 -2.14 7.83 18.15
CA ILE A 280 -2.80 7.26 19.34
C ILE A 280 -2.77 8.23 20.54
N THR A 281 -2.53 9.51 20.30
CA THR A 281 -2.62 10.50 21.37
C THR A 281 -4.02 10.56 21.97
N GLY A 282 -4.12 10.90 23.23
CA GLY A 282 -5.42 10.99 23.91
C GLY A 282 -6.43 11.94 23.27
N ILE A 283 -5.99 12.91 22.47
CA ILE A 283 -6.84 13.87 21.76
C ILE A 283 -7.48 13.18 20.55
N LYS A 284 -6.70 12.47 19.76
CA LYS A 284 -7.13 11.84 18.50
C LYS A 284 -7.68 10.43 18.70
N ASN A 285 -7.40 9.79 19.83
CA ASN A 285 -7.98 8.50 20.23
C ASN A 285 -9.51 8.46 20.04
N LYS A 286 -10.20 9.55 20.39
CA LYS A 286 -11.65 9.62 20.23
C LYS A 286 -12.11 9.63 18.79
N SER A 287 -11.30 10.15 17.85
CA SER A 287 -11.69 10.28 16.46
C SER A 287 -11.91 8.94 15.78
N LEU A 288 -11.10 7.93 16.11
CA LEU A 288 -11.25 6.57 15.64
C LEU A 288 -12.59 5.97 16.05
N ILE A 289 -12.87 5.95 17.36
CA ILE A 289 -14.11 5.39 17.90
C ILE A 289 -15.31 6.16 17.33
N GLU A 290 -15.23 7.49 17.28
CA GLU A 290 -16.28 8.32 16.72
C GLU A 290 -16.53 8.04 15.23
N PHE A 291 -15.49 7.79 14.43
CA PHE A 291 -15.67 7.47 13.02
C PHE A 291 -16.16 6.04 12.81
N ALA A 292 -15.63 5.09 13.54
CA ALA A 292 -16.13 3.72 13.53
C ALA A 292 -17.62 3.66 13.92
N ASP A 293 -18.01 4.38 14.98
CA ASP A 293 -19.42 4.50 15.38
C ASP A 293 -20.25 5.18 14.29
N TYR A 294 -19.72 6.18 13.60
CA TYR A 294 -20.40 6.82 12.48
C TYR A 294 -20.61 5.85 11.32
N CYS A 295 -19.56 5.12 10.89
CA CYS A 295 -19.66 4.07 9.87
C CYS A 295 -20.71 3.02 10.25
N VAL A 296 -20.68 2.52 11.50
CA VAL A 296 -21.65 1.55 12.00
C VAL A 296 -23.07 2.12 11.96
N SER A 297 -23.28 3.39 12.30
CA SER A 297 -24.58 4.06 12.24
C SER A 297 -25.15 4.10 10.80
N LYS A 298 -24.26 4.15 9.81
CA LYS A 298 -24.58 4.12 8.37
C LYS A 298 -24.65 2.70 7.81
N SER A 299 -24.52 1.67 8.64
CA SER A 299 -24.47 0.25 8.24
C SER A 299 -23.25 -0.08 7.37
N GLN A 300 -22.11 0.50 7.72
CA GLN A 300 -20.79 0.23 7.14
C GLN A 300 -19.91 -0.46 8.19
N MET A 301 -19.10 -1.42 7.77
CA MET A 301 -18.23 -2.18 8.66
C MET A 301 -16.79 -1.71 8.52
N PRO A 302 -16.20 -1.11 9.57
CA PRO A 302 -14.79 -0.72 9.55
C PRO A 302 -13.86 -1.91 9.82
N SER A 303 -12.67 -1.86 9.27
CA SER A 303 -11.49 -2.64 9.63
C SER A 303 -10.36 -1.68 9.98
N PHE A 304 -9.37 -2.17 10.68
CA PHE A 304 -8.31 -1.36 11.26
C PHE A 304 -6.96 -1.81 10.77
N THR A 305 -6.04 -0.88 10.55
CA THR A 305 -4.62 -1.20 10.41
C THR A 305 -3.80 -0.49 11.46
N LEU A 306 -2.87 -1.20 12.07
CA LEU A 306 -2.03 -0.72 13.14
C LEU A 306 -0.60 -0.49 12.63
N VAL A 307 -0.12 0.72 12.77
CA VAL A 307 1.27 1.07 12.46
C VAL A 307 2.21 0.49 13.52
N ARG A 308 3.40 0.09 13.11
CA ARG A 308 4.43 -0.53 13.94
C ARG A 308 4.76 0.23 15.22
N ASN A 309 4.98 1.52 15.07
CA ASN A 309 5.28 2.40 16.17
C ASN A 309 4.07 3.31 16.37
N ALA A 310 3.66 3.43 17.60
CA ALA A 310 2.74 4.46 17.96
C ALA A 310 3.50 5.78 17.97
N TYR A 311 3.21 6.65 17.05
CA TYR A 311 3.82 7.96 17.02
C TYR A 311 2.81 9.04 16.65
N THR A 312 3.12 10.22 17.09
CA THR A 312 2.32 11.39 16.80
C THR A 312 2.80 12.03 15.51
N TRP A 313 2.32 11.56 14.38
CA TRP A 313 2.64 12.12 13.06
C TRP A 313 2.43 13.62 12.98
N PHE A 314 1.50 14.13 13.77
CA PHE A 314 1.06 15.50 13.73
C PHE A 314 1.66 16.35 14.84
N LYS A 315 2.41 15.74 15.75
CA LYS A 315 3.13 16.52 16.75
C LYS A 315 4.53 16.78 16.27
N ARG A 316 4.83 18.00 15.96
CA ARG A 316 6.20 18.49 15.76
C ARG A 316 6.70 19.03 17.08
N ALA A 317 7.84 18.57 17.49
CA ALA A 317 8.49 19.05 18.70
C ALA A 317 9.97 19.29 18.44
N GLU A 318 10.50 20.33 19.06
CA GLU A 318 11.93 20.48 19.22
C GLU A 318 12.40 19.42 20.22
N SER A 319 13.16 18.44 19.77
CA SER A 319 13.59 17.30 20.57
C SER A 319 15.09 17.07 20.49
N VAL A 320 15.62 16.30 21.42
CA VAL A 320 17.02 15.90 21.48
C VAL A 320 17.12 14.39 21.45
N THR A 321 17.93 13.89 20.53
CA THR A 321 18.22 12.45 20.37
C THR A 321 19.71 12.18 20.55
N TYR A 322 20.07 10.92 20.79
CA TYR A 322 21.45 10.49 20.83
C TYR A 322 21.65 9.17 20.07
N LEU A 323 22.87 8.97 19.58
CA LEU A 323 23.37 7.72 19.01
C LEU A 323 24.66 7.36 19.72
N GLU A 324 24.72 6.19 20.34
CA GLU A 324 25.93 5.67 20.98
C GLU A 324 26.97 5.27 19.92
N TYR A 325 28.23 5.59 20.20
CA TYR A 325 29.36 5.11 19.40
C TYR A 325 29.93 3.82 19.98
N ASP A 326 30.20 2.84 19.15
CA ASP A 326 30.81 1.56 19.52
C ASP A 326 31.61 1.06 18.30
N GLY A 327 32.59 1.86 17.87
CA GLY A 327 33.31 1.68 16.62
C GLY A 327 32.53 2.11 15.36
N GLY A 328 31.35 2.68 15.55
CA GLY A 328 30.41 3.21 14.55
C GLY A 328 29.05 3.49 15.21
N PHE A 329 28.45 4.63 14.94
CA PHE A 329 27.21 5.05 15.61
C PHE A 329 26.09 4.03 15.42
N LYS A 330 25.48 3.59 16.54
CA LYS A 330 24.32 2.70 16.53
C LYS A 330 23.05 3.50 16.30
N GLY A 331 22.30 3.13 15.32
CA GLY A 331 21.02 3.71 14.99
C GLY A 331 20.67 3.47 13.53
N ALA A 332 19.38 3.30 13.22
CA ALA A 332 18.90 3.24 11.87
C ALA A 332 18.11 4.51 11.58
N SER A 333 18.38 5.18 10.48
CA SER A 333 17.50 6.22 9.98
C SER A 333 16.43 5.60 9.11
N TYR A 334 15.22 6.09 9.28
CA TYR A 334 14.13 5.85 8.36
C TYR A 334 14.11 6.95 7.29
N GLU A 335 13.25 6.79 6.31
CA GLU A 335 13.06 7.76 5.26
C GLU A 335 12.99 9.21 5.77
N GLY A 336 14.06 9.96 5.54
CA GLY A 336 14.16 11.41 5.65
C GLY A 336 13.71 12.08 6.95
N ALA A 337 12.74 11.53 7.66
CA ALA A 337 12.10 12.21 8.77
C ALA A 337 12.15 11.45 10.10
N TYR A 338 12.62 10.22 10.13
CA TYR A 338 12.57 9.38 11.32
C TYR A 338 13.96 8.91 11.72
N CYS A 339 14.30 9.15 12.97
CA CYS A 339 15.48 8.61 13.61
C CYS A 339 15.11 7.36 14.41
N SER A 340 15.89 6.31 14.32
CA SER A 340 15.83 5.18 15.24
C SER A 340 16.81 5.33 16.42
N GLY A 341 17.46 6.48 16.53
CA GLY A 341 18.22 6.85 17.72
C GLY A 341 17.31 6.93 18.95
N ASN A 342 17.91 6.89 20.11
CA ASN A 342 17.16 7.02 21.36
C ASN A 342 16.93 8.52 21.66
N HIS A 343 15.73 8.85 22.12
CA HIS A 343 15.44 10.18 22.59
C HIS A 343 15.95 10.37 24.01
N ILE A 344 16.54 11.54 24.26
CA ILE A 344 16.80 11.98 25.64
C ILE A 344 15.46 12.24 26.29
N VAL A 345 15.30 11.78 27.53
CA VAL A 345 14.04 11.81 28.26
C VAL A 345 14.09 12.86 29.36
N SER A 346 13.02 13.62 29.55
CA SER A 346 12.83 14.53 30.67
C SER A 346 11.53 14.17 31.39
N SER A 347 11.66 13.78 32.66
CA SER A 347 10.53 13.42 33.53
C SER A 347 9.60 12.34 32.93
N GLY A 348 10.20 11.31 32.32
CA GLY A 348 9.50 10.17 31.76
C GLY A 348 8.84 10.41 30.40
N LYS A 349 9.14 11.55 29.76
CA LYS A 349 8.73 11.90 28.40
C LYS A 349 9.94 12.27 27.57
N TRP A 350 9.81 12.30 26.26
CA TRP A 350 10.85 12.90 25.45
C TRP A 350 11.14 14.33 25.91
N LEU A 351 12.41 14.72 25.87
CA LEU A 351 12.79 16.10 26.11
C LEU A 351 12.27 16.93 24.93
N GLU A 352 11.26 17.73 25.20
CA GLU A 352 10.62 18.64 24.26
C GLU A 352 10.78 20.07 24.78
N LEU A 353 11.25 20.99 23.93
CA LEU A 353 11.36 22.40 24.28
C LEU A 353 10.09 23.14 23.92
N ASP A 354 9.68 23.07 22.67
CA ASP A 354 8.46 23.68 22.16
C ASP A 354 7.75 22.68 21.27
N SER A 355 6.54 22.30 21.66
CA SER A 355 5.71 21.39 20.90
C SER A 355 4.45 22.09 20.44
N TYR A 356 4.02 21.81 19.24
CA TYR A 356 2.75 22.28 18.74
C TYR A 356 2.02 21.14 18.03
N ASP A 357 0.73 21.07 18.27
CA ASP A 357 -0.15 20.17 17.56
C ASP A 357 -0.41 20.78 16.19
N ASN A 358 0.16 20.16 15.16
CA ASN A 358 0.21 20.78 13.86
C ASN A 358 -0.46 19.93 12.80
N THR A 359 -1.74 19.95 12.84
CA THR A 359 -2.57 19.38 11.82
C THR A 359 -2.65 20.25 10.55
N ASP A 360 -2.58 21.56 10.69
CA ASP A 360 -2.66 22.48 9.55
C ASP A 360 -1.35 22.59 8.74
N SER A 361 -0.20 22.34 9.34
CA SER A 361 1.09 22.57 8.69
C SER A 361 1.74 21.31 8.14
N TYR A 362 1.21 20.12 8.40
CA TYR A 362 1.72 18.88 7.81
C TYR A 362 1.67 18.93 6.26
N PHE A 363 0.62 19.53 5.70
CA PHE A 363 0.45 19.71 4.25
C PHE A 363 0.93 21.07 3.73
N ASN A 364 1.13 22.03 4.59
CA ASN A 364 1.73 23.29 4.22
C ASN A 364 3.18 23.25 4.67
N ASP A 365 4.11 22.99 3.75
CA ASP A 365 5.50 23.39 3.87
C ASP A 365 5.53 24.91 4.09
N ASN A 366 5.11 25.34 5.29
CA ASN A 366 5.20 26.75 5.63
C ASN A 366 6.66 27.00 6.02
N PRO A 367 7.44 27.66 5.16
CA PRO A 367 8.86 27.93 5.41
C PRO A 367 9.11 28.84 6.62
N GLU A 368 8.03 29.36 7.24
CA GLU A 368 8.13 30.26 8.40
C GLU A 368 8.37 29.53 9.73
N TYR A 369 8.16 28.20 9.80
CA TYR A 369 8.38 27.43 11.02
C TYR A 369 9.74 26.74 11.03
N ILE A 370 10.77 27.48 11.45
CA ILE A 370 12.12 26.97 11.62
C ILE A 370 12.31 26.62 13.09
N LYS A 371 11.63 25.55 13.55
CA LYS A 371 11.83 25.07 14.91
C LYS A 371 12.94 24.02 14.95
N ARG A 372 13.72 24.03 16.01
CA ARG A 372 14.76 23.06 16.33
C ARG A 372 15.18 23.17 17.78
N ALA A 373 15.50 22.05 18.40
CA ALA A 373 16.30 22.08 19.62
C ALA A 373 17.76 22.34 19.25
N TYR A 374 18.42 23.16 20.05
CA TYR A 374 19.84 23.48 19.90
C TYR A 374 20.59 23.04 21.16
N PRO A 375 20.92 21.75 21.34
CA PRO A 375 21.56 21.24 22.52
C PRO A 375 23.04 21.62 22.58
N PHE A 376 23.50 21.87 23.78
CA PHE A 376 24.92 21.91 24.11
C PHE A 376 25.16 21.02 25.33
N PRO A 377 25.80 19.87 25.18
CA PRO A 377 26.07 18.92 26.25
C PRO A 377 27.23 19.43 27.13
N ILE A 378 27.09 19.36 28.43
CA ILE A 378 28.05 19.85 29.42
C ILE A 378 27.71 19.27 30.80
N ASP A 379 28.69 19.01 31.65
CA ASP A 379 28.52 18.89 33.09
C ASP A 379 28.53 20.30 33.71
N TRP A 380 27.34 20.91 33.75
CA TRP A 380 27.23 22.33 34.19
C TRP A 380 27.41 22.50 35.68
N ASN A 381 26.91 21.56 36.46
CA ASN A 381 26.89 21.66 37.92
C ASN A 381 28.08 20.90 38.55
N GLU A 382 28.96 20.31 37.75
CA GLU A 382 30.14 19.54 38.18
C GLU A 382 29.82 18.32 39.04
N ASP A 383 28.68 17.66 38.81
CA ASP A 383 28.25 16.45 39.52
C ASP A 383 28.70 15.15 38.83
N GLY A 384 29.36 15.26 37.70
CA GLY A 384 29.88 14.15 36.91
C GLY A 384 28.84 13.52 35.99
N LYS A 385 27.69 14.15 35.78
CA LYS A 385 26.65 13.71 34.84
C LYS A 385 26.50 14.72 33.71
N LEU A 386 26.00 14.23 32.61
CA LEU A 386 25.62 15.08 31.48
C LEU A 386 24.42 15.97 31.84
N ASP A 387 24.61 17.29 31.75
CA ASP A 387 23.54 18.28 31.66
C ASP A 387 23.38 18.76 30.22
N LEU A 388 22.28 19.42 29.92
CA LEU A 388 22.06 20.07 28.62
C LEU A 388 21.71 21.54 28.80
N ILE A 389 22.41 22.38 28.04
CA ILE A 389 21.99 23.78 27.79
C ILE A 389 21.40 23.82 26.41
N CYS A 390 20.11 24.13 26.29
CA CYS A 390 19.39 24.04 25.04
C CYS A 390 18.85 25.38 24.58
N GLY A 391 19.12 25.73 23.34
CA GLY A 391 18.43 26.82 22.66
C GLY A 391 17.17 26.36 21.99
N SER A 392 16.23 27.25 21.78
CA SER A 392 14.93 27.03 21.20
C SER A 392 14.51 28.13 20.22
N ALA A 393 13.48 27.85 19.43
CA ALA A 393 12.92 28.82 18.49
C ALA A 393 12.28 30.05 19.19
N ASP A 394 11.83 29.90 20.45
CA ASP A 394 11.33 31.03 21.25
C ASP A 394 12.42 32.03 21.64
N GLY A 395 13.70 31.69 21.37
CA GLY A 395 14.88 32.53 21.68
C GLY A 395 15.32 32.44 23.14
N CYS A 396 14.64 31.67 23.98
CA CYS A 396 15.07 31.41 25.35
C CYS A 396 16.12 30.30 25.39
N ILE A 397 16.86 30.25 26.50
CA ILE A 397 17.86 29.21 26.74
C ILE A 397 17.42 28.41 27.97
N TYR A 398 17.37 27.13 27.80
CA TYR A 398 16.91 26.15 28.79
C TYR A 398 18.09 25.40 29.41
N TYR A 399 17.95 25.00 30.65
CA TYR A 399 18.84 24.08 31.36
C TYR A 399 18.09 22.82 31.75
N PHE A 400 18.67 21.68 31.49
CA PHE A 400 18.19 20.36 31.88
C PHE A 400 19.28 19.67 32.69
N GLU A 401 19.00 19.41 33.99
CA GLU A 401 19.90 18.69 34.89
C GLU A 401 19.87 17.18 34.63
N GLY A 402 21.01 16.54 34.49
CA GLY A 402 21.13 15.08 34.37
C GLY A 402 20.74 14.36 35.67
N ARG A 403 19.86 13.38 35.61
CA ARG A 403 19.36 12.67 36.79
C ARG A 403 19.76 11.21 36.83
N ASN A 404 19.38 10.46 35.83
CA ASN A 404 19.66 9.04 35.76
C ASN A 404 20.25 8.71 34.38
N MET A 405 21.56 8.46 34.37
CA MET A 405 22.33 8.23 33.16
C MET A 405 22.54 6.73 32.85
N ASP A 406 22.06 5.84 33.76
CA ASP A 406 22.39 4.40 33.65
C ASP A 406 21.55 3.65 32.59
N GLU A 407 20.37 4.13 32.26
CA GLU A 407 19.50 3.37 31.35
C GLU A 407 18.90 4.17 30.20
N ASN A 408 18.71 5.49 30.33
CA ASN A 408 17.98 6.27 29.30
C ASN A 408 18.31 7.78 29.32
N TYR A 409 19.39 8.18 29.93
CA TYR A 409 19.81 9.58 30.00
C TYR A 409 18.67 10.51 30.41
N GLU A 410 18.05 10.17 31.56
CA GLU A 410 16.91 10.94 32.07
C GLU A 410 17.37 12.28 32.61
N MET A 411 16.77 13.36 32.08
CA MET A 411 16.96 14.74 32.51
C MET A 411 15.87 15.18 33.48
N GLY A 412 16.16 16.21 34.25
CA GLY A 412 15.17 16.94 35.01
C GLY A 412 14.19 17.72 34.12
N VAL A 413 13.21 18.35 34.74
CA VAL A 413 12.33 19.31 34.04
C VAL A 413 13.17 20.47 33.55
N GLY A 414 12.99 20.88 32.29
CA GLY A 414 13.68 22.06 31.75
C GLY A 414 13.33 23.34 32.51
N GLU A 415 14.34 24.06 32.88
CA GLU A 415 14.21 25.37 33.53
C GLU A 415 14.86 26.43 32.65
N TYR A 416 14.29 27.63 32.63
CA TYR A 416 14.95 28.75 31.96
C TYR A 416 16.24 29.12 32.68
N LEU A 417 17.30 29.32 31.92
CA LEU A 417 18.35 30.19 32.38
C LEU A 417 17.80 31.61 32.50
N THR A 418 18.25 32.40 33.49
CA THR A 418 17.68 33.70 33.79
C THR A 418 18.73 34.81 33.68
N ASP A 419 18.29 36.04 33.42
CA ASP A 419 19.12 37.21 33.62
C ASP A 419 19.23 37.54 35.15
N THR A 420 20.00 38.54 35.48
CA THR A 420 20.18 39.01 36.88
C THR A 420 18.90 39.55 37.49
N ASP A 421 17.88 39.87 36.71
CA ASP A 421 16.55 40.29 37.17
C ASP A 421 15.59 39.11 37.39
N GLY A 422 16.04 37.88 37.09
CA GLY A 422 15.25 36.65 37.20
C GLY A 422 14.26 36.42 36.05
N LYS A 423 14.44 37.09 34.93
CA LYS A 423 13.67 36.85 33.70
C LYS A 423 14.36 35.80 32.84
N PRO A 424 13.60 35.06 32.01
CA PRO A 424 14.21 34.13 31.07
C PRO A 424 15.31 34.76 30.21
N LEU A 425 16.47 34.14 30.16
CA LEU A 425 17.57 34.54 29.34
C LEU A 425 17.18 34.32 27.86
N SER A 426 17.02 35.41 27.12
CA SER A 426 16.58 35.39 25.74
C SER A 426 17.48 36.21 24.85
N VAL A 427 17.69 35.72 23.63
CA VAL A 427 18.45 36.43 22.57
C VAL A 427 17.53 37.01 21.50
N GLY A 428 16.22 36.98 21.70
CA GLY A 428 15.22 37.42 20.74
C GLY A 428 14.44 36.22 20.18
N ALA A 429 14.91 35.64 19.11
CA ALA A 429 14.40 34.41 18.54
C ALA A 429 15.53 33.49 18.08
N TYR A 430 15.27 32.20 18.05
CA TYR A 430 16.17 31.16 17.54
C TYR A 430 17.53 31.13 18.25
N SER A 431 17.53 30.97 19.57
CA SER A 431 18.77 30.85 20.35
C SER A 431 19.58 29.60 19.94
N SER A 432 20.89 29.75 19.95
CA SER A 432 21.84 28.70 19.60
C SER A 432 23.08 28.77 20.50
N PRO A 433 22.96 28.28 21.77
CA PRO A 433 24.01 28.40 22.75
C PRO A 433 25.20 27.48 22.53
N THR A 434 26.37 27.96 22.88
CA THR A 434 27.59 27.20 23.12
C THR A 434 28.25 27.79 24.39
N VAL A 435 29.18 27.08 25.00
CA VAL A 435 29.80 27.52 26.27
C VAL A 435 31.32 27.45 26.18
N PHE A 436 32.00 28.55 26.44
CA PHE A 436 33.43 28.57 26.68
C PHE A 436 33.85 29.83 27.41
N ASP A 437 35.02 29.81 28.04
CA ASP A 437 35.66 30.96 28.71
C ASP A 437 36.20 31.97 27.67
N ILE A 438 35.41 33.00 27.36
CA ILE A 438 35.76 34.01 26.36
C ILE A 438 36.62 35.15 26.91
N ASP A 439 36.57 35.42 28.23
CA ASP A 439 37.30 36.53 28.83
C ASP A 439 38.53 36.08 29.64
N GLY A 440 38.76 34.78 29.78
CA GLY A 440 39.96 34.20 30.42
C GLY A 440 39.90 34.23 31.93
N ASP A 441 38.69 34.24 32.55
CA ASP A 441 38.52 34.24 33.99
C ASP A 441 38.41 32.82 34.58
N GLY A 442 38.33 31.81 33.77
CA GLY A 442 38.25 30.40 34.10
C GLY A 442 36.84 29.85 34.25
N MET A 443 35.83 30.65 33.94
CA MET A 443 34.42 30.22 33.89
C MET A 443 33.91 30.26 32.46
N GLY A 444 33.03 29.36 32.11
CA GLY A 444 32.43 29.31 30.79
C GLY A 444 31.27 30.32 30.66
N GLU A 445 31.33 31.17 29.66
CA GLU A 445 30.24 32.06 29.27
C GLU A 445 29.31 31.33 28.30
N ILE A 446 28.02 31.70 28.34
CA ILE A 446 27.09 31.35 27.27
C ILE A 446 27.29 32.27 26.09
N ILE A 447 27.63 31.70 24.98
CA ILE A 447 27.76 32.40 23.69
C ILE A 447 26.60 31.93 22.80
N SER A 448 25.73 32.85 22.40
CA SER A 448 24.55 32.43 21.58
C SER A 448 24.38 33.29 20.33
N GLY A 449 24.12 32.65 19.22
CA GLY A 449 23.57 33.29 18.03
C GLY A 449 22.08 33.55 18.18
N ALA A 450 21.52 34.31 17.24
CA ALA A 450 20.13 34.69 17.20
C ALA A 450 19.64 34.95 15.76
N GLU A 451 18.33 35.21 15.60
CA GLU A 451 17.70 35.55 14.32
C GLU A 451 18.35 36.71 13.59
N ASP A 452 18.79 37.71 14.32
CA ASP A 452 19.39 38.91 13.76
C ASP A 452 20.86 38.78 13.30
N GLY A 453 21.41 37.57 13.46
CA GLY A 453 22.80 37.26 13.05
C GLY A 453 23.89 37.76 13.98
N ILE A 454 23.51 38.20 15.16
CA ILE A 454 24.48 38.72 16.15
C ILE A 454 24.77 37.63 17.19
N ILE A 455 26.02 37.30 17.36
CA ILE A 455 26.51 36.42 18.41
C ILE A 455 26.76 37.25 19.65
N ARG A 456 26.14 36.87 20.77
CA ARG A 456 26.15 37.53 22.05
C ARG A 456 26.78 36.68 23.12
N ALA A 457 27.46 37.34 24.11
CA ALA A 457 28.02 36.66 25.27
C ALA A 457 27.28 37.05 26.55
N PHE A 458 27.16 36.11 27.45
CA PHE A 458 26.53 36.24 28.75
C PHE A 458 27.42 35.61 29.81
N HIS A 459 27.85 36.40 30.79
CA HIS A 459 28.70 35.93 31.87
C HIS A 459 27.86 35.23 32.96
N SER A 460 28.29 34.03 33.36
CA SER A 460 27.67 33.25 34.42
C SER A 460 27.84 33.90 35.79
N GLN A 461 26.80 33.85 36.60
CA GLN A 461 26.88 34.19 38.04
C GLN A 461 27.24 32.94 38.89
N LYS A 462 27.75 31.88 38.28
CA LYS A 462 28.27 30.71 38.89
C LYS A 462 29.55 31.04 39.65
N ASP A 463 29.71 30.62 40.89
CA ASP A 463 30.90 30.71 41.67
C ASP A 463 31.01 29.53 42.67
N GLU A 464 32.10 29.45 43.48
CA GLU A 464 32.32 28.38 44.44
C GLU A 464 31.16 28.21 45.45
N LYS A 465 30.38 29.24 45.71
CA LYS A 465 29.24 29.24 46.63
C LYS A 465 27.92 28.92 45.94
N ASN A 466 27.84 29.09 44.64
CA ASN A 466 26.66 28.85 43.81
C ASN A 466 27.03 28.17 42.48
N PRO A 467 27.54 26.93 42.55
CA PRO A 467 27.96 26.22 41.35
C PRO A 467 26.82 25.90 40.37
N ASN A 468 25.59 25.93 40.86
CA ASN A 468 24.36 25.67 40.10
C ASN A 468 23.65 26.93 39.68
N SER A 469 24.34 28.11 39.66
CA SER A 469 23.71 29.37 39.25
C SER A 469 23.15 29.28 37.85
N LYS A 470 21.91 29.73 37.70
CA LYS A 470 21.20 29.85 36.42
C LYS A 470 21.03 31.29 35.97
N ALA A 471 21.69 32.21 36.68
CA ALA A 471 21.64 33.66 36.40
C ALA A 471 22.85 34.14 35.59
N PHE A 472 22.61 35.01 34.63
CA PHE A 472 23.60 35.52 33.70
C PHE A 472 23.51 37.04 33.53
N SER A 473 24.65 37.70 33.27
CA SER A 473 24.72 39.11 32.92
C SER A 473 25.18 39.26 31.47
N TYR A 474 24.56 40.15 30.73
CA TYR A 474 24.94 40.45 29.36
C TYR A 474 26.33 41.11 29.28
N MET A 475 27.24 40.54 28.51
CA MET A 475 28.60 41.05 28.29
C MET A 475 28.74 41.91 27.03
N GLY A 476 27.91 41.67 26.02
CA GLY A 476 27.99 42.43 24.77
C GLY A 476 27.89 41.54 23.52
N GLU A 477 28.02 42.18 22.38
CA GLU A 477 28.13 41.52 21.07
C GLU A 477 29.54 40.98 20.87
N VAL A 478 29.66 39.73 20.39
CA VAL A 478 30.94 39.07 20.09
C VAL A 478 31.25 39.21 18.61
N ILE A 479 30.32 38.84 17.75
CA ILE A 479 30.44 38.89 16.30
C ILE A 479 29.10 39.31 15.72
N ASN A 480 29.14 40.23 14.76
CA ASN A 480 28.00 40.45 13.85
C ASN A 480 28.26 39.68 12.56
N THR A 481 27.64 38.51 12.42
CA THR A 481 27.86 37.64 11.26
C THR A 481 27.15 38.16 10.02
N GLY A 482 26.08 38.94 10.16
CA GLY A 482 25.19 39.29 9.06
C GLY A 482 24.41 38.11 8.46
N LEU A 483 24.44 36.93 9.11
CA LEU A 483 23.69 35.74 8.70
C LEU A 483 22.32 35.80 9.38
N GLY A 484 21.24 35.67 8.64
CA GLY A 484 19.91 35.49 9.23
C GLY A 484 19.78 34.14 9.93
N ASP A 485 19.24 34.13 11.16
CA ASP A 485 19.13 32.94 11.99
C ASP A 485 20.50 32.26 12.21
N CYS A 486 21.39 32.95 12.90
CA CYS A 486 22.76 32.53 13.12
C CYS A 486 22.83 31.35 14.13
N MET A 487 23.15 30.18 13.67
CA MET A 487 23.43 28.97 14.48
C MET A 487 24.92 28.91 14.79
N VAL A 488 25.29 28.70 16.06
CA VAL A 488 26.67 28.83 16.52
C VAL A 488 27.23 27.53 17.08
N SER A 489 28.48 27.26 16.78
CA SER A 489 29.27 26.25 17.46
C SER A 489 30.66 26.80 17.75
N SER A 490 31.22 26.44 18.90
CA SER A 490 32.62 26.72 19.27
C SER A 490 33.42 25.45 19.39
N GLY A 491 34.72 25.56 19.18
CA GLY A 491 35.67 24.43 19.28
C GLY A 491 37.02 24.80 18.71
N PHE A 492 37.96 23.86 18.69
CA PHE A 492 39.29 24.03 18.14
C PHE A 492 39.36 23.47 16.72
N LEU A 493 39.61 24.32 15.71
CA LEU A 493 39.80 23.90 14.32
C LEU A 493 41.27 23.87 13.92
N ASN A 494 42.13 24.47 14.70
CA ASN A 494 43.57 24.51 14.52
C ASN A 494 44.32 24.17 15.84
N ASP A 495 45.65 24.10 15.81
CA ASP A 495 46.49 23.70 16.94
C ASP A 495 46.95 24.85 17.83
N ASP A 496 46.30 26.03 17.80
CA ASP A 496 46.71 27.18 18.55
C ASP A 496 46.17 27.29 19.99
N ASN A 497 45.28 26.35 20.35
CA ASN A 497 44.60 26.30 21.65
C ASN A 497 43.74 27.55 21.97
N ILE A 498 43.29 28.25 20.95
CA ILE A 498 42.35 29.36 21.09
C ILE A 498 41.04 28.92 20.45
N MET A 499 39.92 29.19 21.14
CA MET A 499 38.59 28.77 20.70
C MET A 499 38.15 29.46 19.41
N ASP A 500 37.77 28.69 18.42
CA ASP A 500 37.20 29.16 17.15
C ASP A 500 35.65 29.13 17.21
N ILE A 501 34.99 29.90 16.35
CA ILE A 501 33.55 29.91 16.19
C ILE A 501 33.16 29.65 14.75
N ALA A 502 32.18 28.79 14.56
CA ALA A 502 31.45 28.64 13.29
C ALA A 502 30.04 29.18 13.44
N GLY A 503 29.58 29.99 12.49
CA GLY A 503 28.21 30.46 12.37
C GLY A 503 27.58 29.96 11.09
N GLY A 504 26.40 29.32 11.19
CA GLY A 504 25.59 28.83 10.07
C GLY A 504 24.25 29.54 9.97
N SER A 505 23.54 29.36 8.88
CA SER A 505 22.24 29.98 8.64
C SER A 505 21.23 29.05 8.03
N ARG A 506 19.95 29.40 8.08
CA ARG A 506 18.86 28.70 7.41
C ARG A 506 18.91 28.82 5.88
N THR A 507 19.65 29.79 5.35
CA THR A 507 19.78 29.99 3.89
C THR A 507 20.98 29.27 3.29
N GLY A 508 21.77 28.55 4.11
CA GLY A 508 22.89 27.74 3.68
C GLY A 508 24.24 28.41 3.71
N GLU A 509 24.33 29.63 4.19
CA GLU A 509 25.63 30.27 4.40
C GLU A 509 26.24 29.80 5.71
N MET A 510 27.53 29.47 5.68
CA MET A 510 28.32 29.13 6.87
C MET A 510 29.69 29.83 6.84
N ARG A 511 30.12 30.32 7.99
CA ARG A 511 31.33 31.12 8.17
C ARG A 511 32.08 30.62 9.39
N VAL A 512 33.44 30.52 9.26
CA VAL A 512 34.34 30.19 10.37
C VAL A 512 35.14 31.42 10.75
N TYR A 513 35.18 31.68 12.03
CA TYR A 513 35.94 32.77 12.62
C TYR A 513 37.02 32.19 13.52
N PHE A 514 38.27 32.34 13.16
CA PHE A 514 39.38 31.90 13.98
C PHE A 514 39.60 32.83 15.16
N GLY A 515 39.76 32.24 16.32
CA GLY A 515 40.05 32.97 17.54
C GLY A 515 41.50 33.45 17.58
N TYR A 516 41.76 34.56 18.23
CA TYR A 516 43.11 35.01 18.59
C TYR A 516 43.05 35.80 19.90
N THR A 517 44.21 36.03 20.51
CA THR A 517 44.29 36.86 21.75
C THR A 517 45.38 37.88 21.65
N GLU A 518 45.13 39.09 22.12
CA GLU A 518 46.10 40.19 22.17
C GLU A 518 46.80 40.32 23.56
N ASP A 519 46.10 39.90 24.61
CA ASP A 519 46.55 39.99 26.00
C ASP A 519 46.83 38.63 26.67
N GLY A 520 46.61 37.54 25.91
CA GLY A 520 46.74 36.17 26.42
C GLY A 520 45.59 35.75 27.33
N LYS A 521 44.48 36.45 27.34
CA LYS A 521 43.29 36.14 28.13
C LYS A 521 42.03 36.12 27.30
N ARG A 522 41.60 37.26 26.81
CA ARG A 522 40.34 37.39 26.08
C ARG A 522 40.47 36.90 24.67
N THR A 523 39.54 36.07 24.26
CA THR A 523 39.42 35.61 22.88
C THR A 523 38.70 36.66 22.02
N LEU A 524 39.32 37.02 20.91
CA LEU A 524 38.84 37.93 19.87
C LEU A 524 38.71 37.15 18.56
N PHE A 525 37.90 37.61 17.61
CA PHE A 525 37.68 36.98 16.34
C PHE A 525 37.99 37.91 15.19
N GLY A 526 38.70 37.38 14.17
CA GLY A 526 39.07 38.10 12.97
C GLY A 526 38.06 38.02 11.85
N ASP A 527 38.54 38.25 10.61
CA ASP A 527 37.75 38.05 9.42
C ASP A 527 37.36 36.55 9.27
N TYR A 528 36.22 36.30 8.65
CA TYR A 528 35.75 34.93 8.46
C TYR A 528 36.35 34.21 7.24
N VAL A 529 36.42 32.90 7.36
CA VAL A 529 36.65 31.99 6.23
C VAL A 529 35.28 31.41 5.81
N ALA A 530 34.98 31.48 4.52
CA ALA A 530 33.74 30.91 3.98
C ALA A 530 33.81 29.40 3.91
N VAL A 531 32.65 28.78 4.13
CA VAL A 531 32.44 27.35 3.96
C VAL A 531 31.60 27.13 2.70
N GLU A 532 32.04 26.24 1.82
CA GLU A 532 31.26 25.86 0.64
C GLU A 532 30.20 24.82 1.03
N THR A 533 28.93 25.22 1.03
CA THR A 533 27.79 24.38 1.42
C THR A 533 26.93 24.05 0.23
N ASP A 534 26.09 23.03 0.37
CA ASP A 534 25.10 22.64 -0.67
C ASP A 534 23.88 23.62 -0.69
N GLY A 535 23.85 24.62 0.18
CA GLY A 535 22.73 25.54 0.37
C GLY A 535 21.67 25.01 1.36
N GLY A 536 20.65 25.82 1.61
CA GLY A 536 19.63 25.50 2.58
C GLY A 536 20.10 25.56 4.04
N TRP A 537 19.45 24.85 4.94
CA TRP A 537 19.78 24.83 6.36
C TRP A 537 21.18 24.28 6.63
N VAL A 538 22.00 25.02 7.41
CA VAL A 538 23.31 24.56 7.90
C VAL A 538 23.49 24.90 9.37
N SER A 539 23.67 23.91 10.23
CA SER A 539 23.94 24.05 11.67
C SER A 539 25.34 23.53 11.98
N PRO A 540 26.32 24.40 12.22
CA PRO A 540 27.72 24.00 12.43
C PRO A 540 27.90 23.24 13.74
N CYS A 541 28.87 22.32 13.71
CA CYS A 541 29.49 21.72 14.88
C CYS A 541 30.99 21.64 14.68
N ILE A 542 31.76 22.18 15.60
CA ILE A 542 33.21 22.02 15.64
C ILE A 542 33.51 20.94 16.68
N TYR A 543 34.16 19.88 16.25
CA TYR A 543 34.56 18.79 17.11
C TYR A 543 35.86 18.15 16.61
N ASN A 544 36.79 17.93 17.52
CA ASN A 544 38.08 17.26 17.26
C ASN A 544 38.79 17.77 15.98
N HIS A 545 39.02 19.06 15.86
CA HIS A 545 39.63 19.79 14.72
C HIS A 545 38.86 19.62 13.38
N THR A 546 37.65 19.08 13.41
CA THR A 546 36.80 18.88 12.23
C THR A 546 35.57 19.76 12.29
N LEU A 547 35.18 20.30 11.14
CA LEU A 547 33.94 21.03 10.98
C LEU A 547 32.86 20.12 10.44
N PHE A 548 31.74 20.03 11.14
CA PHE A 548 30.52 19.34 10.71
C PHE A 548 29.38 20.34 10.51
N SER A 549 28.36 19.92 9.81
CA SER A 549 27.09 20.65 9.75
C SER A 549 25.91 19.69 9.68
N GLY A 550 24.90 19.96 10.51
CA GLY A 550 23.58 19.42 10.30
C GLY A 550 22.89 20.08 9.11
N THR A 551 21.89 19.42 8.55
CA THR A 551 21.14 19.86 7.38
C THR A 551 19.64 19.90 7.62
N LYS A 552 18.87 20.51 6.69
CA LYS A 552 17.41 20.52 6.74
C LYS A 552 16.82 19.10 6.78
N ASP A 553 17.39 18.17 6.01
CA ASP A 553 16.90 16.81 5.85
C ASP A 553 17.47 15.82 6.89
N GLY A 554 18.21 16.34 7.89
CA GLY A 554 18.72 15.54 9.00
C GLY A 554 20.08 14.89 8.77
N TYR A 555 20.71 15.07 7.63
CA TYR A 555 22.08 14.60 7.41
C TYR A 555 23.10 15.41 8.17
N ILE A 556 24.25 14.80 8.43
CA ILE A 556 25.41 15.48 9.03
C ILE A 556 26.54 15.41 8.02
N ILE A 557 26.98 16.60 7.55
CA ILE A 557 28.03 16.76 6.54
C ILE A 557 29.34 17.05 7.25
N THR A 558 30.46 16.53 6.72
CA THR A 558 31.83 16.79 7.14
C THR A 558 32.53 17.70 6.13
N TYR A 559 33.40 18.59 6.63
CA TYR A 559 34.15 19.57 5.82
C TYR A 559 35.64 19.51 6.11
N ASP A 560 36.45 19.56 5.05
CA ASP A 560 37.92 19.69 5.14
C ASP A 560 38.36 21.08 4.70
N PHE A 561 39.42 21.59 5.32
CA PHE A 561 40.03 22.88 4.96
C PHE A 561 41.08 22.70 3.86
N ASP A 562 40.89 23.34 2.71
CA ASP A 562 41.82 23.27 1.57
C ASP A 562 42.94 24.32 1.62
N GLY A 563 43.04 25.11 2.70
CA GLY A 563 43.97 26.23 2.85
C GLY A 563 43.37 27.59 2.47
N THR A 564 42.17 27.63 1.90
CA THR A 564 41.46 28.84 1.51
C THR A 564 39.99 28.87 1.95
N ALA A 565 39.34 27.73 1.94
CA ALA A 565 37.95 27.58 2.34
C ALA A 565 37.70 26.16 2.88
N TYR A 566 36.62 25.98 3.62
CA TYR A 566 36.13 24.65 3.99
C TYR A 566 35.27 24.09 2.86
N ARG A 567 35.53 22.82 2.47
CA ARG A 567 34.82 22.13 1.41
C ARG A 567 34.23 20.82 1.92
N LYS A 568 33.08 20.48 1.45
CA LYS A 568 32.42 19.19 1.76
C LYS A 568 33.33 18.01 1.46
N SER A 569 33.59 17.19 2.45
CA SER A 569 34.40 15.97 2.35
C SER A 569 33.58 14.68 2.42
N GLY A 570 32.42 14.71 3.03
CA GLY A 570 31.59 13.53 3.17
C GLY A 570 30.35 13.73 4.04
N TYR A 571 29.85 12.62 4.54
CA TYR A 571 28.76 12.55 5.51
C TYR A 571 29.21 11.75 6.72
N LEU A 572 28.64 12.03 7.88
CA LEU A 572 28.78 11.17 9.03
C LEU A 572 27.98 9.88 8.77
N GLU A 573 28.61 8.73 8.97
CA GLU A 573 28.01 7.43 8.70
C GLU A 573 27.88 6.59 9.98
N CYS A 574 26.97 5.63 9.99
CA CYS A 574 26.82 4.63 11.04
C CYS A 574 27.06 3.22 10.49
N ASP A 575 27.48 2.31 11.37
CA ASP A 575 27.68 0.90 11.02
C ASP A 575 26.39 0.11 10.93
N ALA A 576 25.32 0.60 11.51
CA ALA A 576 24.04 -0.05 11.44
C ALA A 576 23.51 -0.06 10.00
N ASN A 577 23.01 -1.21 9.57
CA ASN A 577 22.26 -1.30 8.33
C ASN A 577 21.07 -0.34 8.41
N SER A 578 21.20 0.82 7.79
CA SER A 578 20.03 1.63 7.55
C SER A 578 19.08 0.82 6.66
N ARG A 579 17.77 0.98 6.82
CA ARG A 579 16.80 0.30 5.95
C ARG A 579 16.96 0.70 4.49
N ARG A 580 17.59 1.83 4.23
CA ARG A 580 17.90 2.33 2.90
C ARG A 580 19.12 1.68 2.24
N GLY A 581 19.87 0.83 2.96
CA GLY A 581 21.22 0.43 2.52
C GLY A 581 22.22 1.58 2.52
N ASP A 582 21.79 2.75 2.98
CA ASP A 582 22.57 3.98 3.10
C ASP A 582 23.12 4.07 4.53
N LYS A 583 24.42 4.23 4.67
CA LYS A 583 25.09 4.34 5.96
C LYS A 583 25.07 5.77 6.54
N ARG A 584 24.69 6.76 5.76
CA ARG A 584 24.65 8.15 6.23
C ARG A 584 23.65 8.30 7.38
N ILE A 585 24.08 8.95 8.44
CA ILE A 585 23.21 9.25 9.57
C ILE A 585 22.17 10.31 9.16
N THR A 586 20.91 10.06 9.47
CA THR A 586 19.84 11.07 9.40
C THR A 586 19.12 11.15 10.73
N ILE A 587 19.00 12.34 11.28
CA ILE A 587 18.35 12.59 12.57
C ILE A 587 17.39 13.74 12.39
N GLY A 588 16.10 13.49 12.38
CA GLY A 588 15.07 14.51 12.31
C GLY A 588 15.28 15.61 11.26
N MET A 589 14.40 16.58 11.19
CA MET A 589 14.63 17.78 10.35
C MET A 589 15.42 18.83 11.12
N ASN A 590 16.13 19.69 10.38
CA ASN A 590 16.90 20.79 10.96
C ASN A 590 17.90 20.31 12.02
N SER A 591 18.67 19.27 11.69
CA SER A 591 19.57 18.61 12.64
C SER A 591 20.64 19.55 13.18
N VAL A 592 20.94 19.41 14.48
CA VAL A 592 21.93 20.20 15.23
C VAL A 592 22.85 19.23 15.95
N PRO A 593 23.93 18.75 15.31
CA PRO A 593 24.82 17.75 15.87
C PRO A 593 25.72 18.33 16.97
N ARG A 594 26.01 17.50 17.99
CA ARG A 594 27.01 17.73 19.04
C ARG A 594 27.64 16.38 19.39
N PHE A 595 28.88 16.40 19.87
CA PHE A 595 29.56 15.21 20.34
C PHE A 595 29.84 15.30 21.83
N TYR A 596 29.66 14.19 22.55
CA TYR A 596 29.89 14.09 23.97
C TYR A 596 29.87 12.61 24.39
N ASP A 597 30.80 12.19 25.25
CA ASP A 597 30.81 10.86 25.87
C ASP A 597 29.65 10.76 26.86
N ILE A 598 28.51 10.26 26.39
CA ILE A 598 27.25 10.27 27.17
C ILE A 598 27.17 9.08 28.14
N ASP A 599 27.82 7.96 27.84
CA ASP A 599 27.80 6.76 28.64
C ASP A 599 29.07 6.54 29.49
N GLY A 600 30.09 7.38 29.32
CA GLY A 600 31.33 7.36 30.09
C GLY A 600 32.30 6.28 29.66
N ASP A 601 32.21 5.77 28.47
CA ASP A 601 33.08 4.71 27.93
C ASP A 601 34.39 5.24 27.36
N GLY A 602 34.49 6.55 27.16
CA GLY A 602 35.68 7.26 26.66
C GLY A 602 35.68 7.55 25.18
N ASP A 603 34.65 7.14 24.46
CA ASP A 603 34.40 7.51 23.06
C ASP A 603 33.23 8.51 23.02
N ASP A 604 33.31 9.53 22.18
CA ASP A 604 32.24 10.54 22.10
C ASP A 604 31.08 10.08 21.23
N ASP A 605 29.89 10.19 21.78
CA ASP A 605 28.62 9.89 21.16
C ASP A 605 28.05 11.09 20.41
N LEU A 606 27.06 10.86 19.55
CA LEU A 606 26.36 11.91 18.84
C LEU A 606 25.08 12.29 19.58
N ILE A 607 25.01 13.52 20.04
CA ILE A 607 23.80 14.18 20.55
C ILE A 607 23.29 15.12 19.46
N CYS A 608 22.02 15.05 19.10
CA CYS A 608 21.47 15.85 18.03
C CYS A 608 20.15 16.47 18.41
N GLY A 609 20.08 17.77 18.33
CA GLY A 609 18.81 18.50 18.36
C GLY A 609 18.17 18.45 16.98
N SER A 610 16.84 18.44 16.95
CA SER A 610 16.11 18.43 15.69
C SER A 610 14.68 18.94 15.84
N LEU A 611 14.02 19.14 14.73
CA LEU A 611 12.59 19.20 14.63
C LEU A 611 12.10 17.80 14.16
N GLU A 612 11.49 17.05 15.05
CA GLU A 612 10.95 15.75 14.71
C GLU A 612 9.63 15.86 13.97
N TYR A 613 9.51 15.09 12.91
CA TYR A 613 8.24 14.79 12.26
C TYR A 613 7.69 13.52 12.87
N GLY A 614 6.72 13.65 13.74
CA GLY A 614 6.13 12.47 14.36
C GLY A 614 7.10 11.80 15.33
N MET A 615 6.69 11.66 16.55
CA MET A 615 7.50 11.02 17.58
C MET A 615 7.18 9.55 17.63
N ALA A 616 8.11 8.71 17.16
CA ALA A 616 7.94 7.27 17.21
C ALA A 616 8.43 6.75 18.57
N TYR A 617 7.50 6.49 19.47
CA TYR A 617 7.81 5.63 20.62
C TYR A 617 7.57 4.17 20.21
N PRO A 618 8.56 3.28 20.33
CA PRO A 618 8.25 1.86 20.26
C PRO A 618 7.17 1.51 21.26
N ILE A 619 6.09 0.87 20.83
CA ILE A 619 4.95 0.50 21.70
C ILE A 619 5.39 -0.36 22.91
N ASP A 620 6.48 -1.11 22.76
CA ASP A 620 7.06 -1.92 23.84
C ASP A 620 8.02 -1.16 24.75
N SER A 621 8.27 0.11 24.45
CA SER A 621 9.05 0.99 25.34
C SER A 621 8.27 1.31 26.61
N LYS A 622 8.95 1.28 27.75
CA LYS A 622 8.38 1.80 29.02
C LYS A 622 7.99 3.27 28.95
N TYR A 623 8.44 3.97 27.92
CA TYR A 623 8.17 5.39 27.69
C TYR A 623 7.01 5.65 26.75
N PHE A 624 6.38 4.60 26.16
CA PHE A 624 5.20 4.78 25.36
C PHE A 624 4.03 5.29 26.21
N PRO A 625 3.65 6.58 26.10
CA PRO A 625 2.74 7.19 27.06
C PRO A 625 1.27 6.84 26.81
N TYR A 626 0.95 6.23 25.65
CA TYR A 626 -0.42 6.03 25.18
C TYR A 626 -0.86 4.56 25.21
N MET A 627 -0.23 3.73 26.05
CA MET A 627 -0.55 2.30 26.14
C MET A 627 -2.00 2.05 26.57
N GLU A 628 -2.52 2.86 27.48
CA GLU A 628 -3.90 2.70 27.96
C GLU A 628 -4.92 3.09 26.88
N GLU A 629 -4.62 4.13 26.10
CA GLU A 629 -5.43 4.55 24.97
C GLU A 629 -5.43 3.48 23.88
N LEU A 630 -4.26 2.94 23.52
CA LEU A 630 -4.14 1.86 22.56
C LEU A 630 -4.91 0.61 23.00
N LYS A 631 -4.76 0.19 24.26
CA LYS A 631 -5.53 -0.93 24.83
C LYS A 631 -7.03 -0.67 24.76
N SER A 632 -7.47 0.55 25.12
CA SER A 632 -8.88 0.93 25.04
C SER A 632 -9.44 0.83 23.62
N GLN A 633 -8.64 1.18 22.62
CA GLN A 633 -9.03 1.05 21.21
C GLN A 633 -9.09 -0.41 20.75
N LEU A 634 -8.08 -1.20 21.12
CA LEU A 634 -8.09 -2.64 20.82
C LEU A 634 -9.26 -3.35 21.50
N GLU A 635 -9.59 -2.99 22.76
CA GLU A 635 -10.78 -3.49 23.45
C GLU A 635 -12.07 -3.07 22.73
N TYR A 636 -12.12 -1.84 22.20
CA TYR A 636 -13.23 -1.38 21.37
C TYR A 636 -13.36 -2.20 20.09
N CYS A 637 -12.23 -2.48 19.42
CA CYS A 637 -12.21 -3.32 18.22
C CYS A 637 -12.69 -4.74 18.52
N GLU A 638 -12.19 -5.37 19.57
CA GLU A 638 -12.62 -6.72 19.98
C GLU A 638 -14.11 -6.77 20.32
N LYS A 639 -14.59 -5.81 21.13
CA LYS A 639 -16.00 -5.71 21.52
C LYS A 639 -16.94 -5.56 20.32
N ASN A 640 -16.54 -4.84 19.31
CA ASN A 640 -17.35 -4.56 18.12
C ASN A 640 -17.03 -5.48 16.94
N SER A 641 -16.15 -6.48 17.16
CA SER A 641 -15.72 -7.43 16.13
C SER A 641 -15.10 -6.73 14.90
N ILE A 642 -14.33 -5.68 15.15
CA ILE A 642 -13.54 -4.96 14.14
C ILE A 642 -12.23 -5.71 13.95
N TYR A 643 -11.87 -5.99 12.71
CA TYR A 643 -10.60 -6.61 12.34
C TYR A 643 -9.44 -5.61 12.51
N VAL A 644 -8.28 -6.12 12.93
CA VAL A 644 -7.04 -5.33 13.05
C VAL A 644 -5.96 -5.96 12.17
N GLY A 645 -5.53 -5.23 11.15
CA GLY A 645 -4.45 -5.60 10.23
C GLY A 645 -3.17 -4.80 10.46
N VAL A 646 -2.22 -4.91 9.55
CA VAL A 646 -0.93 -4.22 9.58
C VAL A 646 -0.92 -3.07 8.59
N HIS A 647 -0.44 -1.92 9.03
CA HIS A 647 -0.06 -0.82 8.16
C HIS A 647 1.45 -0.61 8.26
N GLY A 648 2.15 -0.64 7.14
CA GLY A 648 3.59 -0.43 7.11
C GLY A 648 3.95 0.97 7.61
N LEU A 649 5.03 1.10 8.40
CA LEU A 649 5.51 2.40 8.84
C LEU A 649 6.34 3.08 7.75
N THR A 650 7.20 2.32 7.10
CA THR A 650 8.14 2.85 6.11
C THR A 650 7.44 3.11 4.79
N HIS A 651 7.54 4.32 4.27
CA HIS A 651 6.97 4.70 2.97
C HIS A 651 7.63 3.94 1.81
N LYS A 652 8.95 3.82 1.85
CA LYS A 652 9.74 3.18 0.79
C LYS A 652 10.82 2.33 1.42
N TYR A 653 10.70 1.04 1.33
CA TYR A 653 11.74 0.14 1.83
C TYR A 653 12.95 0.12 0.89
N ALA A 654 14.14 0.06 1.48
CA ALA A 654 15.39 -0.05 0.73
C ALA A 654 15.53 -1.39 0.01
N SER A 655 14.92 -2.42 0.55
CA SER A 655 14.92 -3.76 -0.02
C SER A 655 13.79 -4.60 0.59
N PRO A 656 13.43 -5.73 -0.04
CA PRO A 656 12.50 -6.70 0.54
C PRO A 656 12.95 -7.25 1.90
N GLU A 657 14.26 -7.37 2.12
CA GLU A 657 14.81 -7.82 3.40
C GLU A 657 14.58 -6.77 4.51
N ALA A 658 14.66 -5.48 4.18
CA ALA A 658 14.34 -4.40 5.11
C ALA A 658 12.85 -4.39 5.48
N GLU A 659 11.97 -4.58 4.51
CA GLU A 659 10.54 -4.77 4.74
C GLU A 659 10.26 -5.96 5.65
N LYS A 660 10.88 -7.10 5.39
CA LYS A 660 10.75 -8.32 6.20
C LYS A 660 11.15 -8.09 7.67
N LYS A 661 12.22 -7.34 7.93
CA LYS A 661 12.61 -6.98 9.31
C LYS A 661 11.54 -6.14 10.01
N GLU A 662 10.94 -5.21 9.31
CA GLU A 662 9.83 -4.43 9.86
C GLU A 662 8.62 -5.31 10.16
N LEU A 663 8.28 -6.22 9.26
CA LEU A 663 7.17 -7.16 9.46
C LEU A 663 7.42 -8.13 10.63
N GLU A 664 8.65 -8.59 10.84
CA GLU A 664 9.02 -9.37 12.03
C GLU A 664 8.80 -8.58 13.31
N TYR A 665 9.10 -7.29 13.30
CA TYR A 665 8.80 -6.40 14.43
C TYR A 665 7.30 -6.24 14.65
N HIS A 666 6.50 -6.00 13.60
CA HIS A 666 5.04 -5.98 13.68
C HIS A 666 4.48 -7.27 14.29
N LYS A 667 4.98 -8.41 13.86
CA LYS A 667 4.57 -9.72 14.39
C LYS A 667 4.84 -9.84 15.89
N SER A 668 6.03 -9.41 16.33
CA SER A 668 6.37 -9.38 17.76
C SER A 668 5.45 -8.47 18.53
N LEU A 669 5.13 -7.30 17.97
CA LEU A 669 4.24 -6.33 18.60
C LEU A 669 2.82 -6.85 18.73
N PHE A 670 2.26 -7.48 17.70
CA PHE A 670 0.96 -8.13 17.76
C PHE A 670 0.89 -9.13 18.90
N GLY A 671 1.93 -9.97 19.07
CA GLY A 671 2.00 -10.90 20.21
C GLY A 671 2.00 -10.20 21.57
N LYS A 672 2.72 -9.08 21.71
CA LYS A 672 2.74 -8.28 22.97
C LYS A 672 1.40 -7.62 23.26
N LEU A 673 0.64 -7.26 22.24
CA LEU A 673 -0.69 -6.67 22.37
C LEU A 673 -1.81 -7.72 22.49
N GLY A 674 -1.48 -9.01 22.45
CA GLY A 674 -2.46 -10.09 22.47
C GLY A 674 -3.24 -10.28 21.18
N LEU A 675 -2.76 -9.69 20.07
CA LEU A 675 -3.33 -9.84 18.75
C LEU A 675 -2.79 -11.08 18.06
N ALA A 676 -3.64 -11.77 17.28
CA ALA A 676 -3.21 -12.89 16.47
C ALA A 676 -2.50 -12.41 15.20
N TRP A 677 -1.42 -13.10 14.82
CA TRP A 677 -0.76 -12.87 13.53
C TRP A 677 -1.33 -13.77 12.43
N ASP A 678 -2.00 -14.86 12.80
CA ASP A 678 -2.66 -15.74 11.85
C ASP A 678 -3.89 -15.06 11.23
N GLY A 679 -3.98 -15.06 9.92
CA GLY A 679 -5.09 -14.42 9.21
C GLY A 679 -5.00 -12.90 9.11
N VAL A 680 -3.79 -12.36 9.07
CA VAL A 680 -3.52 -10.92 8.97
C VAL A 680 -3.07 -10.57 7.56
N GLY A 681 -3.56 -9.44 7.06
CA GLY A 681 -3.10 -8.77 5.86
C GLY A 681 -2.36 -7.48 6.17
N ALA A 682 -1.70 -6.93 5.17
CA ALA A 682 -1.01 -5.67 5.27
C ALA A 682 -1.54 -4.65 4.25
N ASN A 683 -1.55 -3.40 4.67
CA ASN A 683 -1.60 -2.26 3.78
C ASN A 683 -0.22 -1.62 3.71
N GLN A 684 0.25 -1.36 2.51
CA GLN A 684 1.52 -0.69 2.28
C GLN A 684 1.35 0.81 2.51
N HIS A 685 2.23 1.40 3.34
CA HIS A 685 2.23 2.85 3.52
C HIS A 685 2.56 3.55 2.19
N THR A 686 1.74 4.51 1.77
CA THR A 686 1.83 5.18 0.46
C THR A 686 1.83 4.26 -0.76
N TRP A 687 1.53 2.96 -0.58
CA TRP A 687 1.44 1.93 -1.61
C TRP A 687 2.72 1.66 -2.42
N PHE A 688 3.86 2.07 -1.90
CA PHE A 688 5.13 1.82 -2.55
C PHE A 688 5.66 0.42 -2.23
N ALA A 689 6.10 -0.30 -3.25
CA ALA A 689 6.85 -1.52 -3.11
C ALA A 689 8.29 -1.25 -2.60
N SER A 690 8.94 -2.28 -2.10
CA SER A 690 10.37 -2.28 -1.82
C SER A 690 11.18 -1.99 -3.08
N LYS A 691 12.41 -1.53 -2.92
CA LYS A 691 13.23 -1.07 -4.03
C LYS A 691 14.39 -2.01 -4.35
N TYR A 692 14.71 -2.13 -5.62
CA TYR A 692 15.98 -2.69 -6.07
C TYR A 692 17.09 -1.64 -5.94
N GLY A 693 18.09 -1.88 -5.07
CA GLY A 693 19.33 -1.13 -5.07
C GLY A 693 19.17 0.38 -4.88
N TYR A 694 18.46 0.78 -3.83
CA TYR A 694 18.33 2.19 -3.48
C TYR A 694 19.69 2.84 -3.22
N ASP A 695 20.00 3.93 -3.92
CA ASP A 695 21.24 4.68 -3.78
C ASP A 695 21.13 5.94 -2.92
N GLY A 696 19.99 6.17 -2.29
CA GLY A 696 19.75 7.35 -1.45
C GLY A 696 19.38 8.62 -2.22
N SER A 697 19.34 8.60 -3.53
CA SER A 697 19.20 9.81 -4.36
C SER A 697 17.76 10.31 -4.57
N GLY A 698 16.79 9.78 -3.86
CA GLY A 698 15.39 10.23 -3.96
C GLY A 698 14.55 9.45 -4.98
N ILE A 699 13.50 10.07 -5.52
CA ILE A 699 12.53 9.41 -6.42
C ILE A 699 13.12 9.09 -7.80
N GLU A 700 14.12 9.86 -8.26
CA GLU A 700 14.78 9.72 -9.58
C GLU A 700 15.51 8.39 -9.73
N GLY A 701 15.30 7.37 -9.33
CA GLY A 701 15.87 6.04 -9.46
C GLY A 701 14.99 4.98 -8.80
N TYR A 702 13.71 5.31 -8.56
CA TYR A 702 12.80 4.36 -7.97
C TYR A 702 12.50 3.23 -8.97
N ASN A 703 13.01 2.05 -8.66
CA ASN A 703 12.74 0.82 -9.39
C ASN A 703 12.03 -0.15 -8.43
N PRO A 704 10.70 -0.21 -8.41
CA PRO A 704 9.94 -1.02 -7.46
C PRO A 704 10.15 -2.51 -7.68
N ASP A 705 10.34 -3.26 -6.60
CA ASP A 705 10.39 -4.71 -6.55
C ASP A 705 9.10 -5.27 -5.93
N TYR A 706 8.03 -5.31 -6.71
CA TYR A 706 6.74 -5.85 -6.23
C TYR A 706 6.82 -7.35 -5.90
N ASP A 707 7.53 -8.15 -6.70
CA ASP A 707 7.71 -9.57 -6.41
C ASP A 707 8.46 -9.78 -5.09
N GLY A 708 9.53 -9.02 -4.86
CA GLY A 708 10.27 -9.02 -3.59
C GLY A 708 9.42 -8.60 -2.41
N THR A 709 8.61 -7.54 -2.56
CA THR A 709 7.68 -7.07 -1.53
C THR A 709 6.65 -8.14 -1.16
N PHE A 710 5.95 -8.72 -2.15
CA PHE A 710 4.92 -9.72 -1.86
C PHE A 710 5.51 -11.01 -1.29
N ARG A 711 6.71 -11.41 -1.72
CA ARG A 711 7.44 -12.53 -1.12
C ARG A 711 7.84 -12.25 0.31
N ALA A 712 8.35 -11.06 0.61
CA ALA A 712 8.70 -10.65 1.98
C ALA A 712 7.48 -10.68 2.90
N GLN A 713 6.34 -10.18 2.45
CA GLN A 713 5.08 -10.20 3.17
C GLN A 713 4.56 -11.63 3.37
N SER A 714 4.54 -12.44 2.32
CA SER A 714 4.12 -13.85 2.39
C SER A 714 5.01 -14.67 3.32
N GLU A 715 6.34 -14.54 3.24
CA GLU A 715 7.29 -15.24 4.09
C GLU A 715 7.23 -14.80 5.56
N SER A 716 6.83 -13.55 5.82
CA SER A 716 6.60 -13.03 7.17
C SER A 716 5.29 -13.53 7.80
N GLY A 717 4.48 -14.23 7.02
CA GLY A 717 3.24 -14.87 7.48
C GLY A 717 1.97 -14.10 7.13
N LEU A 718 2.06 -12.98 6.43
CA LEU A 718 0.89 -12.27 5.92
C LEU A 718 0.21 -13.06 4.81
N LEU A 719 -1.09 -12.86 4.62
CA LEU A 719 -1.90 -13.64 3.69
C LEU A 719 -2.41 -12.83 2.50
N TRP A 720 -2.49 -11.52 2.63
CA TRP A 720 -2.89 -10.61 1.55
C TRP A 720 -2.26 -9.23 1.72
N ASN A 721 -2.23 -8.48 0.63
CA ASN A 721 -1.93 -7.06 0.60
C ASN A 721 -3.14 -6.29 0.07
N SER A 722 -3.53 -5.21 0.77
CA SER A 722 -4.66 -4.36 0.42
C SER A 722 -4.26 -2.99 -0.12
N GLY A 723 -2.96 -2.71 -0.24
CA GLY A 723 -2.43 -1.40 -0.57
C GLY A 723 -1.51 -1.31 -1.79
N SER A 724 -1.45 -2.33 -2.63
CA SER A 724 -0.54 -2.32 -3.79
C SER A 724 -1.23 -1.90 -5.07
N THR A 725 -1.79 -0.75 -5.14
CA THR A 725 -2.13 -0.14 -6.43
C THR A 725 -1.14 0.96 -6.73
N LEU A 726 -1.15 1.41 -7.95
CA LEU A 726 -0.36 2.47 -8.53
C LEU A 726 0.27 3.43 -7.51
N PRO A 727 1.57 3.68 -7.57
CA PRO A 727 2.20 4.66 -6.71
C PRO A 727 1.51 6.02 -6.89
N GLU A 728 1.22 6.71 -5.79
CA GLU A 728 1.04 8.15 -5.83
C GLU A 728 2.37 8.75 -6.28
N SER A 729 2.59 8.85 -7.57
CA SER A 729 3.70 9.66 -8.08
C SER A 729 3.12 10.96 -8.61
N ASP A 730 3.79 12.06 -8.33
CA ASP A 730 3.50 13.35 -8.97
C ASP A 730 3.62 13.28 -10.50
N ALA A 731 4.15 12.18 -11.04
CA ALA A 731 4.33 11.92 -12.45
C ALA A 731 3.13 11.22 -13.11
N VAL A 732 2.24 10.59 -12.33
CA VAL A 732 1.03 9.95 -12.89
C VAL A 732 -0.17 10.84 -12.62
N PRO A 733 -0.89 11.32 -13.64
CA PRO A 733 -2.08 12.10 -13.42
C PRO A 733 -3.08 11.34 -12.54
N GLN A 734 -3.59 11.98 -11.51
CA GLN A 734 -4.53 11.42 -10.54
C GLN A 734 -5.75 10.78 -11.22
N ASP A 735 -6.16 11.34 -12.37
CA ASP A 735 -7.26 10.84 -13.21
C ASP A 735 -7.02 9.42 -13.77
N CYS A 736 -5.77 9.01 -13.91
CA CYS A 736 -5.42 7.71 -14.48
C CYS A 736 -5.48 6.59 -13.42
N ALA A 737 -5.12 6.88 -12.18
CA ALA A 737 -5.31 5.94 -11.08
C ALA A 737 -6.80 5.67 -10.82
N GLU A 738 -7.67 6.63 -11.11
CA GLU A 738 -9.12 6.51 -10.96
C GLU A 738 -9.76 5.55 -11.97
N ASN A 739 -9.10 5.28 -13.09
CA ASN A 739 -9.63 4.46 -14.17
C ASN A 739 -9.01 3.06 -14.25
N ALA A 740 -8.00 2.72 -13.41
CA ALA A 740 -7.46 1.38 -13.36
C ALA A 740 -8.57 0.34 -13.07
N ILE A 741 -8.47 -0.82 -13.71
CA ILE A 741 -9.41 -1.92 -13.46
C ILE A 741 -8.94 -2.68 -12.22
N PRO A 742 -9.53 -2.48 -11.05
CA PRO A 742 -9.11 -3.13 -9.82
C PRO A 742 -9.71 -4.52 -9.78
N MET A 743 -8.94 -5.51 -10.16
CA MET A 743 -9.32 -6.91 -10.04
C MET A 743 -8.46 -7.56 -8.96
N PRO A 744 -9.03 -8.23 -7.95
CA PRO A 744 -8.22 -9.01 -7.03
C PRO A 744 -7.38 -10.04 -7.78
N MET A 745 -6.13 -10.21 -7.39
CA MET A 745 -5.21 -11.16 -8.01
C MET A 745 -4.72 -12.18 -6.99
N TYR A 746 -4.60 -13.43 -7.41
CA TYR A 746 -4.06 -14.48 -6.57
C TYR A 746 -2.70 -14.94 -7.11
N LEU A 747 -1.65 -14.71 -6.34
CA LEU A 747 -0.29 -15.11 -6.67
C LEU A 747 -0.09 -16.56 -6.20
N SER A 748 -0.26 -17.51 -7.12
CA SER A 748 -0.28 -18.94 -6.82
C SER A 748 1.05 -19.51 -6.39
N ASP A 749 2.16 -18.94 -6.84
CA ASP A 749 3.53 -19.39 -6.56
C ASP A 749 3.97 -19.10 -5.11
N ILE A 750 3.41 -18.07 -4.48
CA ILE A 750 3.67 -17.68 -3.09
C ILE A 750 2.44 -17.81 -2.18
N ASP A 751 1.32 -18.29 -2.70
CA ASP A 751 0.04 -18.45 -1.97
C ASP A 751 -0.39 -17.15 -1.27
N PHE A 752 -0.50 -16.07 -2.04
CA PHE A 752 -0.75 -14.72 -1.55
C PHE A 752 -1.83 -14.00 -2.36
N LEU A 753 -2.68 -13.22 -1.69
CA LEU A 753 -3.77 -12.50 -2.33
C LEU A 753 -3.48 -11.00 -2.39
N LEU A 754 -3.68 -10.40 -3.55
CA LEU A 754 -3.70 -8.97 -3.74
C LEU A 754 -5.15 -8.48 -3.76
N LEU A 755 -5.53 -7.70 -2.75
CA LEU A 755 -6.78 -6.95 -2.71
C LEU A 755 -6.47 -5.52 -3.14
N GLN A 756 -6.87 -5.15 -4.34
CA GLN A 756 -6.60 -3.81 -4.84
C GLN A 756 -7.61 -2.81 -4.24
N PRO A 757 -7.18 -1.65 -3.71
CA PRO A 757 -8.08 -0.59 -3.29
C PRO A 757 -8.91 -0.09 -4.47
N SER A 758 -10.18 0.14 -4.21
CA SER A 758 -11.14 0.57 -5.23
C SER A 758 -11.11 2.06 -5.50
N ASN A 759 -10.22 2.74 -4.91
CA ASN A 759 -9.92 4.15 -4.92
C ASN A 759 -10.20 4.90 -3.63
N THR A 760 -9.35 5.87 -3.35
CA THR A 760 -9.54 6.80 -2.27
C THR A 760 -10.39 7.95 -2.70
N PRO A 761 -11.33 8.32 -1.90
CA PRO A 761 -12.00 9.57 -2.08
C PRO A 761 -11.20 10.72 -1.44
N HIS A 762 -9.98 11.00 -1.86
CA HIS A 762 -9.30 12.23 -1.49
C HIS A 762 -10.04 13.43 -2.10
N GLY A 763 -10.59 14.26 -1.23
CA GLY A 763 -11.02 15.63 -1.48
C GLY A 763 -12.23 15.79 -2.38
N ASN A 764 -12.24 15.46 -3.64
CA ASN A 764 -13.29 15.79 -4.60
C ASN A 764 -14.11 14.64 -5.15
N GLY A 765 -13.91 13.42 -4.66
CA GLY A 765 -14.88 12.33 -4.79
C GLY A 765 -15.11 11.79 -6.19
N ALA A 766 -14.10 11.75 -7.02
CA ALA A 766 -14.13 10.89 -8.18
C ALA A 766 -13.89 9.46 -7.70
N TYR A 767 -14.90 8.63 -7.82
CA TYR A 767 -14.84 7.21 -7.51
C TYR A 767 -14.53 6.45 -8.78
N SER A 768 -13.76 5.38 -8.67
CA SER A 768 -13.60 4.46 -9.79
C SER A 768 -14.94 3.82 -10.13
N PHE A 769 -15.64 4.38 -11.09
CA PHE A 769 -16.83 3.74 -11.67
C PHE A 769 -16.50 2.40 -12.31
N THR A 770 -15.23 2.16 -12.61
CA THR A 770 -14.73 0.93 -13.21
C THR A 770 -14.93 -0.28 -12.31
N SER A 771 -14.58 -0.18 -11.01
CA SER A 771 -14.83 -1.27 -10.04
C SER A 771 -16.31 -1.66 -9.96
N VAL A 772 -17.18 -0.65 -9.95
CA VAL A 772 -18.63 -0.85 -9.90
C VAL A 772 -19.18 -1.45 -11.19
N LYS A 773 -18.66 -1.02 -12.34
CA LYS A 773 -19.04 -1.51 -13.67
C LYS A 773 -18.75 -3.01 -13.81
N TYR A 774 -17.60 -3.46 -13.34
CA TYR A 774 -17.20 -4.86 -13.41
C TYR A 774 -17.59 -5.67 -12.17
N GLU A 775 -18.38 -5.10 -11.24
CA GLU A 775 -18.84 -5.74 -9.99
C GLU A 775 -17.70 -6.26 -9.11
N MET A 776 -16.55 -5.63 -9.18
CA MET A 776 -15.39 -5.97 -8.37
C MET A 776 -15.61 -5.61 -6.90
N PRO A 777 -14.91 -6.27 -5.95
CA PRO A 777 -14.94 -5.86 -4.56
C PRO A 777 -14.55 -4.39 -4.39
N LEU A 778 -15.18 -3.68 -3.45
CA LEU A 778 -14.80 -2.31 -3.11
C LEU A 778 -14.03 -2.30 -1.80
N LEU A 779 -12.83 -1.76 -1.83
CA LEU A 779 -12.01 -1.53 -0.65
C LEU A 779 -11.71 -0.03 -0.54
N PHE A 780 -12.27 0.60 0.50
CA PHE A 780 -12.05 2.01 0.79
C PHE A 780 -11.08 2.14 1.95
N TYR A 781 -10.21 3.13 1.91
CA TYR A 781 -9.33 3.42 3.03
C TYR A 781 -9.43 4.88 3.45
N ASN A 782 -9.04 5.16 4.67
CA ASN A 782 -8.97 6.50 5.20
C ASN A 782 -8.10 6.55 6.46
N HIS A 783 -7.40 7.66 6.63
CA HIS A 783 -6.68 7.97 7.86
C HIS A 783 -7.65 8.55 8.88
N CYS A 784 -7.94 7.83 9.94
CA CYS A 784 -8.92 8.28 10.92
C CYS A 784 -8.42 9.34 11.90
N ASP A 785 -7.12 9.53 11.99
CA ASP A 785 -6.48 10.62 12.73
C ASP A 785 -6.77 12.00 12.16
N TYR A 786 -6.97 12.13 10.84
CA TYR A 786 -7.44 13.38 10.22
C TYR A 786 -8.88 13.75 10.61
N MET A 787 -9.61 12.80 11.17
CA MET A 787 -11.01 13.00 11.56
C MET A 787 -11.22 14.10 12.59
N TYR A 788 -10.24 14.31 13.46
CA TYR A 788 -10.43 15.27 14.53
C TYR A 788 -10.66 16.69 14.00
N GLU A 789 -9.99 17.05 12.94
CA GLU A 789 -10.03 18.38 12.33
C GLU A 789 -10.98 18.46 11.15
N GLN A 790 -11.02 17.40 10.36
CA GLN A 790 -11.85 17.31 9.17
C GLN A 790 -13.12 16.48 9.40
N LYS A 791 -13.65 16.48 10.61
CA LYS A 791 -14.77 15.64 11.03
C LYS A 791 -15.98 15.68 10.10
N ASN A 792 -16.31 16.83 9.57
CA ASN A 792 -17.44 16.98 8.66
C ASN A 792 -17.12 16.41 7.27
N GLU A 793 -15.90 16.58 6.78
CA GLU A 793 -15.45 16.06 5.49
C GLU A 793 -15.39 14.53 5.51
N GLN A 794 -14.86 13.96 6.58
CA GLN A 794 -14.80 12.51 6.77
C GLN A 794 -16.21 11.88 6.88
N ARG A 795 -17.14 12.52 7.58
CA ARG A 795 -18.53 12.08 7.62
C ARG A 795 -19.18 12.17 6.26
N ASN A 796 -18.94 13.26 5.51
CA ASN A 796 -19.42 13.41 4.14
C ASN A 796 -18.87 12.30 3.23
N LEU A 797 -17.60 11.89 3.46
CA LEU A 797 -16.99 10.79 2.75
C LEU A 797 -17.72 9.48 3.01
N ALA A 798 -17.94 9.12 4.29
CA ALA A 798 -18.68 7.91 4.66
C ALA A 798 -20.13 7.95 4.10
N ASP A 799 -20.76 9.12 4.04
CA ASP A 799 -22.07 9.28 3.41
C ASP A 799 -22.02 9.03 1.91
N LYS A 800 -21.00 9.58 1.19
CA LYS A 800 -20.82 9.35 -0.25
C LYS A 800 -20.56 7.86 -0.55
N VAL A 801 -19.68 7.21 0.24
CA VAL A 801 -19.45 5.75 0.14
C VAL A 801 -20.74 4.98 0.39
N GLY A 802 -21.57 5.40 1.36
CA GLY A 802 -22.87 4.83 1.63
C GLY A 802 -23.86 5.00 0.44
N ASP A 803 -23.84 6.15 -0.22
CA ASP A 803 -24.67 6.40 -1.40
C ASP A 803 -24.26 5.49 -2.58
N ILE A 804 -22.96 5.31 -2.83
CA ILE A 804 -22.46 4.46 -3.89
C ILE A 804 -22.77 2.99 -3.61
N THR A 805 -22.37 2.51 -2.44
CA THR A 805 -22.61 1.12 -2.04
C THR A 805 -24.11 0.80 -2.01
N GLY A 806 -24.94 1.75 -1.59
CA GLY A 806 -26.40 1.65 -1.64
C GLY A 806 -26.96 1.62 -3.06
N LYS A 807 -26.49 2.50 -3.93
CA LYS A 807 -26.92 2.57 -5.34
C LYS A 807 -26.62 1.28 -6.09
N TYR A 808 -25.42 0.74 -5.93
CA TYR A 808 -24.92 -0.44 -6.66
C TYR A 808 -25.08 -1.74 -5.89
N LYS A 809 -25.74 -1.71 -4.71
CA LYS A 809 -26.09 -2.88 -3.91
C LYS A 809 -24.89 -3.65 -3.38
N TYR A 810 -23.88 -2.94 -2.91
CA TYR A 810 -22.77 -3.54 -2.18
C TYR A 810 -23.15 -3.80 -0.72
N SER A 811 -22.56 -4.83 -0.14
CA SER A 811 -22.72 -5.18 1.27
C SER A 811 -21.38 -5.09 2.01
N PHE A 812 -21.34 -4.33 3.10
CA PHE A 812 -20.11 -4.20 3.89
C PHE A 812 -19.77 -5.48 4.64
N VAL A 813 -18.46 -5.78 4.65
CA VAL A 813 -17.81 -6.83 5.43
C VAL A 813 -16.51 -6.29 6.02
N ARG A 814 -15.89 -7.03 6.94
CA ARG A 814 -14.53 -6.71 7.37
C ARG A 814 -13.53 -7.04 6.25
N GLU A 815 -12.35 -6.44 6.28
CA GLU A 815 -11.31 -6.69 5.29
C GLU A 815 -10.85 -8.17 5.26
N ASP A 816 -10.65 -8.78 6.45
CA ASP A 816 -10.32 -10.21 6.53
C ASP A 816 -11.43 -11.11 5.96
N GLN A 817 -12.67 -10.70 6.10
CA GLN A 817 -13.83 -11.40 5.52
C GLN A 817 -13.87 -11.21 4.00
N LEU A 818 -13.52 -10.01 3.51
CA LEU A 818 -13.34 -9.76 2.08
C LEU A 818 -12.27 -10.68 1.50
N ALA A 819 -11.08 -10.70 2.12
CA ALA A 819 -9.97 -11.54 1.68
C ALA A 819 -10.35 -13.03 1.63
N LYS A 820 -11.01 -13.53 2.67
CA LYS A 820 -11.50 -14.93 2.72
C LYS A 820 -12.53 -15.22 1.66
N ALA A 821 -13.46 -14.31 1.40
CA ALA A 821 -14.49 -14.48 0.38
C ALA A 821 -13.89 -14.50 -1.04
N VAL A 822 -12.96 -13.61 -1.32
CA VAL A 822 -12.22 -13.56 -2.59
C VAL A 822 -11.37 -14.84 -2.78
N SER A 823 -10.64 -15.24 -1.74
CA SER A 823 -9.85 -16.48 -1.77
C SER A 823 -10.74 -17.71 -2.01
N ALA A 824 -11.90 -17.79 -1.34
CA ALA A 824 -12.85 -18.86 -1.54
C ALA A 824 -13.41 -18.88 -2.97
N ALA A 825 -13.70 -17.71 -3.54
CA ALA A 825 -14.16 -17.59 -4.92
C ALA A 825 -13.12 -18.10 -5.93
N TYR A 826 -11.85 -17.75 -5.75
CA TYR A 826 -10.76 -18.28 -6.60
C TYR A 826 -10.45 -19.75 -6.35
N ASN A 827 -10.76 -20.28 -5.16
CA ASN A 827 -10.53 -21.66 -4.80
C ASN A 827 -11.74 -22.59 -5.08
N ALA A 828 -12.79 -22.04 -5.66
CA ALA A 828 -13.98 -22.80 -6.02
C ALA A 828 -13.86 -23.43 -7.42
N ASP A 829 -14.12 -24.74 -7.49
CA ASP A 829 -14.33 -25.47 -8.74
C ASP A 829 -15.84 -25.58 -8.97
N ILE A 830 -16.34 -24.83 -9.93
CA ILE A 830 -17.77 -24.74 -10.26
C ILE A 830 -18.12 -25.73 -11.36
N LYS A 831 -19.06 -26.60 -11.07
CA LYS A 831 -19.57 -27.58 -12.04
C LYS A 831 -21.01 -27.29 -12.39
N VAL A 832 -21.26 -27.28 -13.70
CA VAL A 832 -22.58 -27.03 -14.27
C VAL A 832 -23.02 -28.20 -15.07
N ASP A 833 -24.21 -28.75 -14.76
CA ASP A 833 -24.90 -29.78 -15.53
C ASP A 833 -26.24 -29.21 -16.04
N SER A 834 -26.41 -29.21 -17.35
CA SER A 834 -27.64 -28.72 -18.01
C SER A 834 -28.29 -29.80 -18.83
N ALA A 835 -29.34 -30.39 -18.28
CA ALA A 835 -30.12 -31.46 -18.91
C ALA A 835 -31.62 -31.28 -18.68
N ASP A 836 -32.42 -31.65 -19.66
CA ASP A 836 -33.89 -31.67 -19.59
C ASP A 836 -34.54 -30.35 -19.15
N GLY A 837 -33.94 -29.23 -19.56
CA GLY A 837 -34.40 -27.85 -19.21
C GLY A 837 -34.14 -27.44 -17.76
N LYS A 838 -33.29 -28.19 -17.06
CA LYS A 838 -32.77 -27.85 -15.73
C LYS A 838 -31.29 -27.53 -15.81
N ILE A 839 -30.86 -26.61 -14.95
CA ILE A 839 -29.45 -26.26 -14.74
C ILE A 839 -29.13 -26.61 -13.29
N MET A 840 -28.17 -27.51 -13.09
CA MET A 840 -27.65 -27.86 -11.77
C MET A 840 -26.26 -27.30 -11.62
N ILE A 841 -26.01 -26.58 -10.51
CA ILE A 841 -24.74 -25.94 -10.21
C ILE A 841 -24.25 -26.42 -8.86
N SER A 842 -23.01 -26.82 -8.79
CA SER A 842 -22.32 -27.17 -7.55
C SER A 842 -20.94 -26.56 -7.47
N SER A 843 -20.46 -26.37 -6.25
CA SER A 843 -19.12 -25.91 -5.94
C SER A 843 -18.36 -26.97 -5.15
N THR A 844 -17.09 -27.17 -5.47
CA THR A 844 -16.15 -27.94 -4.65
C THR A 844 -14.88 -27.12 -4.43
N VAL A 845 -14.16 -27.41 -3.35
CA VAL A 845 -12.89 -26.72 -3.04
C VAL A 845 -11.77 -27.37 -3.84
N ARG A 846 -10.99 -26.56 -4.55
CA ARG A 846 -9.85 -27.03 -5.36
C ARG A 846 -8.67 -27.45 -4.48
N ASP A 847 -8.25 -26.58 -3.57
CA ASP A 847 -7.14 -26.84 -2.65
C ASP A 847 -7.47 -26.41 -1.23
N LYS A 848 -7.50 -27.36 -0.31
CA LYS A 848 -7.72 -27.12 1.12
C LYS A 848 -6.45 -26.75 1.88
N ASN A 849 -5.29 -26.78 1.22
CA ASN A 849 -4.03 -26.43 1.84
C ASN A 849 -3.64 -24.96 1.61
N ARG A 850 -4.45 -24.20 0.89
CA ARG A 850 -4.22 -22.75 0.77
C ARG A 850 -4.15 -22.10 2.14
N ARG A 851 -3.20 -21.19 2.34
CA ARG A 851 -3.00 -20.49 3.61
C ARG A 851 -4.22 -19.68 4.04
N LEU A 852 -4.95 -19.11 3.08
CA LEU A 852 -6.19 -18.34 3.30
C LEU A 852 -7.45 -19.20 3.08
N TYR A 853 -7.34 -20.54 3.22
CA TYR A 853 -8.52 -21.42 3.17
C TYR A 853 -9.36 -21.26 4.43
N ASP A 854 -10.64 -21.01 4.24
CA ASP A 854 -11.65 -20.97 5.30
C ASP A 854 -12.89 -21.79 4.86
N GLU A 855 -13.23 -22.82 5.63
CA GLU A 855 -14.35 -23.71 5.32
C GLU A 855 -15.69 -22.96 5.28
N LEU A 856 -15.90 -21.99 6.18
CA LEU A 856 -17.15 -21.22 6.24
C LEU A 856 -17.37 -20.41 4.97
N TYR A 857 -16.31 -19.78 4.47
CA TYR A 857 -16.35 -18.97 3.24
C TYR A 857 -16.45 -19.86 2.00
N SER A 858 -15.74 -20.99 1.98
CA SER A 858 -15.87 -21.99 0.90
C SER A 858 -17.27 -22.56 0.78
N ASP A 859 -17.97 -22.76 1.90
CA ASP A 859 -19.36 -23.20 1.95
C ASP A 859 -20.37 -22.07 1.60
N SER A 860 -19.92 -20.82 1.44
CA SER A 860 -20.77 -19.68 1.11
C SER A 860 -20.48 -19.04 -0.25
N VAL A 861 -19.69 -19.68 -1.08
CA VAL A 861 -19.39 -19.23 -2.44
C VAL A 861 -20.67 -19.00 -3.23
N GLY A 862 -20.66 -18.01 -4.11
CA GLY A 862 -21.75 -17.71 -5.01
C GLY A 862 -21.30 -17.58 -6.46
N VAL A 863 -22.26 -17.60 -7.35
CA VAL A 863 -22.08 -17.37 -8.78
C VAL A 863 -23.17 -16.47 -9.34
N LYS A 864 -22.88 -15.86 -10.49
CA LYS A 864 -23.82 -15.08 -11.30
C LYS A 864 -24.03 -15.80 -12.62
N LEU A 865 -25.26 -16.22 -12.92
CA LEU A 865 -25.63 -16.76 -14.22
C LEU A 865 -26.08 -15.60 -15.10
N VAL A 866 -25.38 -15.36 -16.20
CA VAL A 866 -25.70 -14.31 -17.16
C VAL A 866 -26.36 -14.92 -18.38
N PHE A 867 -27.61 -14.52 -18.63
CA PHE A 867 -28.40 -14.98 -19.78
C PHE A 867 -28.30 -13.98 -20.93
N ALA A 868 -28.69 -14.42 -22.12
CA ALA A 868 -28.70 -13.57 -23.30
C ALA A 868 -29.60 -12.31 -23.13
N ASP A 869 -30.70 -12.43 -22.38
CA ASP A 869 -31.60 -11.31 -22.11
C ASP A 869 -32.30 -11.43 -20.75
N SER A 870 -32.90 -10.34 -20.29
CA SER A 870 -33.57 -10.25 -19.00
C SER A 870 -34.86 -11.08 -18.89
N GLN A 871 -35.47 -11.46 -20.02
CA GLN A 871 -36.67 -12.31 -20.02
C GLN A 871 -36.27 -13.76 -19.74
N ALA A 872 -35.14 -14.21 -20.34
CA ALA A 872 -34.61 -15.55 -20.12
C ALA A 872 -34.31 -15.80 -18.64
N ALA A 873 -33.67 -14.83 -17.94
CA ALA A 873 -33.38 -14.94 -16.51
C ALA A 873 -34.66 -15.11 -15.66
N LYS A 874 -35.74 -14.41 -15.98
CA LYS A 874 -37.01 -14.46 -15.23
C LYS A 874 -37.84 -15.73 -15.43
N GLU A 875 -37.50 -16.54 -16.43
CA GLU A 875 -38.17 -17.79 -16.69
C GLU A 875 -37.81 -18.91 -15.70
N TYR A 876 -36.73 -18.71 -14.92
CA TYR A 876 -36.23 -19.72 -14.01
C TYR A 876 -36.67 -19.50 -12.56
N LYS A 877 -37.04 -20.60 -11.89
CA LYS A 877 -37.11 -20.69 -10.43
C LYS A 877 -35.92 -21.54 -9.93
N THR A 878 -35.59 -21.38 -8.65
CA THR A 878 -34.46 -22.07 -8.04
C THR A 878 -34.79 -22.62 -6.66
N ASP A 879 -34.08 -23.69 -6.27
CA ASP A 879 -34.11 -24.23 -4.92
C ASP A 879 -32.96 -23.64 -4.03
N ALA A 880 -32.23 -22.64 -4.52
CA ALA A 880 -31.23 -21.93 -3.74
C ALA A 880 -31.85 -21.27 -2.50
N ASP A 881 -31.12 -21.33 -1.38
CA ASP A 881 -31.52 -20.66 -0.15
C ASP A 881 -31.37 -19.14 -0.22
N VAL A 882 -30.40 -18.67 -1.01
CA VAL A 882 -30.11 -17.25 -1.26
C VAL A 882 -29.98 -17.02 -2.77
N TYR A 883 -30.81 -16.15 -3.30
CA TYR A 883 -30.73 -15.78 -4.72
C TYR A 883 -31.41 -14.44 -5.01
N LYS A 884 -30.95 -13.76 -6.07
CA LYS A 884 -31.62 -12.57 -6.63
C LYS A 884 -31.61 -12.62 -8.15
N ILE A 885 -32.59 -11.96 -8.78
CA ILE A 885 -32.63 -11.73 -10.22
C ILE A 885 -32.47 -10.22 -10.45
N GLU A 886 -31.47 -9.84 -11.24
CA GLU A 886 -31.17 -8.45 -11.55
C GLU A 886 -30.75 -8.35 -13.04
N GLY A 887 -31.44 -7.52 -13.81
CA GLY A 887 -31.19 -7.44 -15.26
C GLY A 887 -31.42 -8.78 -15.97
N ASN A 888 -30.39 -9.22 -16.67
CA ASN A 888 -30.31 -10.52 -17.35
C ASN A 888 -29.60 -11.60 -16.53
N ALA A 889 -29.34 -11.36 -15.24
CA ALA A 889 -28.57 -12.25 -14.40
C ALA A 889 -29.36 -12.80 -13.22
N ILE A 890 -28.96 -14.02 -12.79
CA ILE A 890 -29.39 -14.67 -11.54
C ILE A 890 -28.16 -14.86 -10.67
N TYR A 891 -28.15 -14.25 -9.49
CA TYR A 891 -27.11 -14.43 -8.47
C TYR A 891 -27.54 -15.52 -7.50
N ILE A 892 -26.68 -16.47 -7.21
CA ILE A 892 -27.01 -17.69 -6.45
C ILE A 892 -25.92 -18.00 -5.47
N GLY A 893 -26.28 -18.24 -4.19
CA GLY A 893 -25.40 -18.83 -3.20
C GLY A 893 -25.33 -20.36 -3.36
N LEU A 894 -24.13 -20.93 -3.31
CA LEU A 894 -23.86 -22.35 -3.54
C LEU A 894 -23.52 -23.12 -2.26
N ASN A 895 -24.27 -22.89 -1.18
CA ASN A 895 -24.12 -23.66 0.07
C ASN A 895 -24.55 -25.14 -0.07
N LYS A 896 -25.01 -25.54 -1.25
CA LYS A 896 -25.43 -26.88 -1.67
C LYS A 896 -25.44 -26.90 -3.20
N THR A 897 -25.62 -28.11 -3.78
CA THR A 897 -26.00 -28.20 -5.19
C THR A 897 -27.34 -27.51 -5.41
N VAL A 898 -27.37 -26.55 -6.32
CA VAL A 898 -28.55 -25.73 -6.64
C VAL A 898 -29.10 -26.13 -8.00
N THR A 899 -30.41 -26.20 -8.07
CA THR A 899 -31.15 -26.49 -9.32
C THR A 899 -31.95 -25.25 -9.75
N LEU A 900 -31.82 -24.89 -11.03
CA LEU A 900 -32.74 -23.96 -11.69
C LEU A 900 -33.58 -24.74 -12.68
N GLU A 901 -34.90 -24.49 -12.71
CA GLU A 901 -35.83 -25.03 -13.70
C GLU A 901 -36.85 -23.95 -14.12
N LYS A 902 -37.38 -24.06 -15.31
CA LYS A 902 -38.40 -23.12 -15.78
C LYS A 902 -39.64 -23.17 -14.89
N GLY A 903 -40.13 -21.99 -14.49
CA GLY A 903 -41.31 -21.86 -13.64
C GLY A 903 -41.30 -20.58 -12.82
N GLU A 904 -42.38 -20.33 -12.08
CA GLU A 904 -42.53 -19.19 -11.21
C GLU A 904 -41.99 -19.48 -9.81
N GLN A 905 -41.25 -18.52 -9.24
CA GLN A 905 -40.77 -18.60 -7.88
C GLN A 905 -41.85 -18.13 -6.89
N ASN A 906 -42.07 -18.89 -5.85
CA ASN A 906 -43.10 -18.60 -4.83
C ASN A 906 -42.53 -18.73 -3.40
N GLY A 907 -42.88 -17.80 -2.53
CA GLY A 907 -42.55 -17.86 -1.11
C GLY A 907 -41.61 -16.72 -0.68
N LEU A 908 -41.09 -16.84 0.54
CA LEU A 908 -40.09 -15.92 1.07
C LEU A 908 -38.80 -16.09 0.29
N ASN A 909 -38.22 -14.98 -0.20
CA ASN A 909 -36.94 -14.98 -0.90
C ASN A 909 -35.91 -14.15 -0.12
N ILE A 910 -34.80 -14.81 0.27
CA ILE A 910 -33.61 -14.13 0.77
C ILE A 910 -32.75 -13.79 -0.46
N LYS A 911 -32.52 -12.52 -0.67
CA LYS A 911 -31.77 -12.00 -1.82
C LYS A 911 -30.28 -11.97 -1.57
N GLU A 912 -29.87 -11.64 -0.34
CA GLU A 912 -28.48 -11.42 0.01
C GLU A 912 -28.23 -11.77 1.48
N ILE A 913 -27.07 -12.35 1.74
CA ILE A 913 -26.45 -12.53 3.05
C ILE A 913 -24.97 -12.20 2.88
N ASN A 914 -24.44 -11.27 3.67
CA ASN A 914 -23.11 -10.73 3.44
C ASN A 914 -21.94 -11.59 3.95
N ILE A 915 -22.17 -12.43 4.95
CA ILE A 915 -21.16 -13.32 5.56
C ILE A 915 -21.74 -14.72 5.79
N PRO A 916 -20.90 -15.75 6.01
CA PRO A 916 -21.35 -17.13 6.13
C PRO A 916 -22.43 -17.38 7.19
N ALA A 917 -23.48 -18.13 6.83
CA ALA A 917 -24.62 -18.43 7.71
C ALA A 917 -25.30 -19.75 7.34
N ASP A 918 -25.86 -20.45 8.34
CA ASP A 918 -26.81 -21.54 8.09
C ASP A 918 -28.19 -20.97 7.79
N VAL A 919 -28.76 -21.32 6.66
CA VAL A 919 -30.08 -20.86 6.23
C VAL A 919 -31.09 -21.99 6.30
N ARG A 920 -32.25 -21.73 6.93
CA ARG A 920 -33.41 -22.65 6.95
C ARG A 920 -34.62 -21.89 6.44
N LEU A 921 -34.96 -22.13 5.19
CA LEU A 921 -36.15 -21.56 4.55
C LEU A 921 -37.39 -22.39 4.79
N LYS A 922 -38.53 -21.69 5.03
CA LYS A 922 -39.90 -22.21 4.97
C LYS A 922 -40.70 -21.28 4.08
N ARG A 923 -41.85 -21.72 3.58
CA ARG A 923 -42.67 -20.96 2.62
C ARG A 923 -42.92 -19.49 3.01
N LYS A 924 -43.05 -19.17 4.31
CA LYS A 924 -43.33 -17.79 4.81
C LYS A 924 -42.40 -17.33 5.92
N SER A 925 -41.34 -18.05 6.18
CA SER A 925 -40.39 -17.67 7.24
C SER A 925 -39.01 -18.24 6.95
N ALA A 926 -38.00 -17.59 7.53
CA ALA A 926 -36.62 -18.09 7.48
C ALA A 926 -35.91 -17.96 8.84
N THR A 927 -34.93 -18.80 9.04
CA THR A 927 -33.95 -18.68 10.12
C THR A 927 -32.58 -18.62 9.50
N VAL A 928 -31.88 -17.53 9.75
CA VAL A 928 -30.49 -17.29 9.33
C VAL A 928 -29.62 -17.29 10.57
N LYS A 929 -28.72 -18.25 10.72
CA LYS A 929 -27.79 -18.36 11.84
C LYS A 929 -26.39 -18.04 11.32
N PHE A 930 -25.91 -16.87 11.61
CA PHE A 930 -24.57 -16.41 11.23
C PHE A 930 -23.49 -17.24 11.94
N LYS A 931 -22.39 -17.46 11.25
CA LYS A 931 -21.25 -18.27 11.72
C LYS A 931 -20.01 -17.44 11.98
N ASP A 932 -19.98 -16.18 11.55
CA ASP A 932 -18.88 -15.26 11.73
C ASP A 932 -19.38 -13.95 12.37
N ASP A 933 -18.47 -13.26 13.03
CA ASP A 933 -18.69 -12.00 13.73
C ASP A 933 -18.58 -10.79 12.76
N GLY A 934 -19.06 -9.64 13.17
CA GLY A 934 -18.97 -8.41 12.42
C GLY A 934 -20.32 -7.83 12.06
N MET A 935 -20.44 -7.26 10.86
CA MET A 935 -21.73 -6.80 10.35
C MET A 935 -22.50 -7.96 9.72
N MET A 936 -23.60 -8.31 10.31
CA MET A 936 -24.55 -9.31 9.79
C MET A 936 -25.65 -8.61 9.02
N SER A 937 -25.81 -8.89 7.74
CA SER A 937 -26.84 -8.28 6.89
C SER A 937 -27.62 -9.32 6.10
N VAL A 938 -28.94 -9.18 6.08
CA VAL A 938 -29.86 -10.00 5.28
C VAL A 938 -30.82 -9.10 4.52
N ARG A 939 -30.91 -9.27 3.21
CA ARG A 939 -31.90 -8.61 2.34
C ARG A 939 -32.95 -9.61 1.92
N VAL A 940 -34.21 -9.25 2.10
CA VAL A 940 -35.37 -10.09 1.83
C VAL A 940 -36.33 -9.38 0.90
N SER A 941 -36.90 -10.08 -0.06
CA SER A 941 -37.91 -9.57 -0.96
C SER A 941 -39.23 -9.27 -0.21
N GLY A 942 -39.79 -8.09 -0.43
CA GLY A 942 -41.07 -7.67 0.11
C GLY A 942 -41.02 -7.21 1.58
N ASP A 943 -42.21 -7.21 2.20
CA ASP A 943 -42.39 -6.82 3.60
C ASP A 943 -42.07 -8.01 4.51
N ALA A 944 -40.96 -7.93 5.21
CA ALA A 944 -40.55 -8.95 6.18
C ALA A 944 -40.42 -8.35 7.58
N LYS A 945 -40.62 -9.16 8.61
CA LYS A 945 -40.53 -8.77 10.03
C LYS A 945 -39.63 -9.73 10.79
N THR A 946 -39.08 -9.25 11.90
CA THR A 946 -38.32 -10.11 12.83
C THR A 946 -38.79 -9.94 14.27
N LYS A 947 -38.65 -11.03 15.05
CA LYS A 947 -38.80 -11.04 16.51
C LYS A 947 -37.43 -11.12 17.20
N SER A 948 -36.35 -11.29 16.44
CA SER A 948 -34.99 -11.29 16.97
C SER A 948 -34.65 -9.89 17.47
N LYS A 949 -34.07 -9.80 18.68
CA LYS A 949 -33.73 -8.51 19.30
C LYS A 949 -32.40 -7.94 18.74
N GLY A 950 -32.30 -6.60 18.74
CA GLY A 950 -31.05 -5.90 18.39
C GLY A 950 -30.80 -5.78 16.88
N TRP A 951 -31.73 -6.18 16.02
CA TRP A 951 -31.64 -6.02 14.58
C TRP A 951 -32.25 -4.70 14.13
N LYS A 952 -31.48 -3.87 13.43
CA LYS A 952 -31.96 -2.70 12.70
C LYS A 952 -32.72 -3.19 11.46
N VAL A 953 -33.91 -2.66 11.24
CA VAL A 953 -34.74 -3.02 10.09
C VAL A 953 -34.99 -1.78 9.25
N THR A 954 -34.63 -1.85 8.00
CA THR A 954 -34.80 -0.74 7.04
C THR A 954 -35.52 -1.22 5.79
N LYS A 955 -36.10 -0.29 5.05
CA LYS A 955 -36.67 -0.53 3.73
C LYS A 955 -35.76 0.01 2.67
N ASP A 956 -35.54 -0.79 1.62
CA ASP A 956 -34.81 -0.37 0.42
C ASP A 956 -35.66 -0.76 -0.80
N GLY A 957 -36.41 0.22 -1.30
CA GLY A 957 -37.43 0.01 -2.32
C GLY A 957 -38.52 -0.97 -1.83
N LYS A 958 -38.67 -2.09 -2.52
CA LYS A 958 -39.63 -3.16 -2.15
C LYS A 958 -39.02 -4.19 -1.17
N ASP A 959 -37.74 -4.10 -0.85
CA ASP A 959 -37.05 -5.09 -0.01
C ASP A 959 -37.00 -4.64 1.45
N THR A 960 -36.83 -5.61 2.34
CA THR A 960 -36.54 -5.39 3.76
C THR A 960 -35.11 -5.81 4.04
N VAL A 961 -34.31 -4.93 4.67
CA VAL A 961 -32.94 -5.18 5.05
C VAL A 961 -32.82 -5.23 6.58
N PHE A 962 -32.23 -6.30 7.08
CA PHE A 962 -31.93 -6.51 8.49
C PHE A 962 -30.44 -6.40 8.70
N VAL A 963 -29.99 -5.58 9.66
CA VAL A 963 -28.55 -5.38 9.98
C VAL A 963 -28.34 -5.48 11.46
N LYS A 964 -27.26 -6.17 11.86
CA LYS A 964 -26.76 -6.22 13.23
C LYS A 964 -25.24 -6.27 13.24
N PHE A 965 -24.64 -5.63 14.23
CA PHE A 965 -23.18 -5.62 14.45
C PHE A 965 -22.82 -6.43 15.70
N GLY A 966 -21.61 -6.98 15.71
CA GLY A 966 -20.99 -7.66 16.84
C GLY A 966 -20.91 -9.17 16.66
N LYS A 967 -21.03 -9.91 17.75
CA LYS A 967 -20.91 -11.38 17.73
C LYS A 967 -22.01 -12.04 16.93
N ALA A 968 -21.66 -13.17 16.31
CA ALA A 968 -22.55 -13.99 15.50
C ALA A 968 -23.89 -14.29 16.20
N ASP A 969 -24.99 -14.08 15.47
CA ASP A 969 -26.35 -14.21 16.03
C ASP A 969 -27.31 -14.89 15.04
N THR A 970 -28.53 -15.11 15.50
CA THR A 970 -29.58 -15.75 14.72
C THR A 970 -30.71 -14.78 14.42
N LEU A 971 -31.00 -14.57 13.13
CA LEU A 971 -32.14 -13.83 12.65
C LEU A 971 -33.31 -14.76 12.32
N LYS A 972 -34.49 -14.48 12.87
CA LYS A 972 -35.75 -15.16 12.51
C LYS A 972 -36.64 -14.21 11.77
N ILE A 973 -36.97 -14.52 10.53
CA ILE A 973 -37.74 -13.73 9.58
C ILE A 973 -39.12 -14.34 9.38
N SER A 974 -40.15 -13.48 9.30
CA SER A 974 -41.54 -13.89 9.10
C SER A 974 -42.34 -12.90 8.25
#